data_ce0f8f8a78444a11f3ca86adfd95e160
#
_entry.id   ce0f8f8a78444a11f3ca86adfd95e160
#
_cell.length_a   1.000
_cell.length_b   1.000
_cell.length_c   1.000
_cell.angle_alpha   90.00
_cell.angle_beta   90.00
_cell.angle_gamma   90.00
#
_symmetry.space_group_name_H-M   'P 1'
#
loop_
_entity.id
_entity.type
_entity.pdbx_description
1 polymer ?
#
loop_
_entity_poly.entity_id
_entity_poly.type
_entity_poly.pdbx_seq_one_letter_code
_entity_poly.pdbx_strand_id
1 'polypeptide(L)'
;MKDQRESIRGIVDAVFCSGPTFSAGRLVTPEGGEVKFAGKVYVREHDAVRLEGRWVTHSKYGRQFEAEFLGHDLELDPEGLANFLANHPDIKGIGPAKARLIADRFGGDFDAAIRNDPESVAAVAKVPVETIGELRGIWIANRDFNHAMSHLAAYGLTHHQVTTLVGKFGSQVVATLERDPYVLMREIPGFGFKRVDKIARKMGTPKDLASRIRAGIQYCVLSALDDGDCWVEYEDLLDRANTLLVMDTLDSREVIERHLEALIAEGVLVSQALERLIVADPEIHRMETELAAIFRESGRRGPHAVADLDALLDVEGGELTPEQRGAVSNALIFSISLMTGGAGSGKTYAVSTIVSIADRLERKVLLAAPTGKAAKRLEDVVGHEASTIHRLLGFNGHTYARDSMNPIEADILVIDEVSMVDVPLAWRLFQAVDLTKTAVVLVGDHNQLPPVGPGNLLRDLVKSRVVPTTILTRIIRQAGVLKENSTAILAGEVRPTADVQEGARRPWYVIDRFSDREDVRRMLLLLFEEVLQERLGYDLLRDVQVLTPTHKGPLGTAELNIALQRLLQKKLRGFDVPDVPSGHRPAFYAGDKVIQTRNDYELGVMNGAVGYVVEATAKGALTVEFDGAVVEVEPGSDAASRLQLAYACSVHKVQGSEFPCAIVVAHKSHSFMHHRNLLYTAVTRAQESVILLGDRWGIENCAAKRQVDRRNTFLSFLLEPEARA
;
A
#
# COMPACT_ATOMS: atom_id res chain seq x y z
N MET A 1 22.66 29.52 28.72
CA MET A 1 22.54 30.68 27.80
C MET A 1 21.24 30.47 27.08
N LYS A 2 20.27 31.41 27.21
CA LYS A 2 18.97 31.34 26.53
C LYS A 2 19.23 31.43 25.02
N ASP A 3 18.73 30.49 24.24
CA ASP A 3 18.68 30.54 22.79
C ASP A 3 17.86 31.80 22.39
N GLN A 4 18.54 32.87 22.03
CA GLN A 4 17.89 34.04 21.44
C GLN A 4 17.64 33.68 19.96
N ARG A 5 16.38 33.49 19.59
CA ARG A 5 15.96 33.50 18.20
C ARG A 5 16.14 34.90 17.64
N GLU A 6 16.79 34.98 16.52
CA GLU A 6 16.96 36.23 15.77
C GLU A 6 16.07 36.21 14.53
N SER A 7 15.73 37.39 14.01
CA SER A 7 14.95 37.53 12.81
C SER A 7 15.72 38.35 11.78
N ILE A 8 15.80 37.87 10.55
CA ILE A 8 16.37 38.59 9.41
C ILE A 8 15.28 38.80 8.35
N ARG A 9 15.32 39.94 7.68
CA ARG A 9 14.40 40.32 6.61
C ARG A 9 15.17 40.56 5.32
N GLY A 10 14.56 40.29 4.18
CA GLY A 10 15.15 40.61 2.89
C GLY A 10 14.45 39.91 1.73
N ILE A 11 15.04 40.06 0.56
CA ILE A 11 14.60 39.44 -0.68
C ILE A 11 15.54 38.26 -0.97
N VAL A 12 14.97 37.08 -1.31
CA VAL A 12 15.74 35.91 -1.73
C VAL A 12 16.32 36.20 -3.12
N ASP A 13 17.64 36.39 -3.18
CA ASP A 13 18.38 36.67 -4.42
C ASP A 13 18.69 35.41 -5.23
N ALA A 14 18.99 34.30 -4.53
CA ALA A 14 19.27 33.01 -5.18
C ALA A 14 18.87 31.84 -4.29
N VAL A 15 18.32 30.79 -4.90
CA VAL A 15 18.01 29.49 -4.25
C VAL A 15 19.01 28.45 -4.75
N PHE A 16 19.91 27.99 -3.89
CA PHE A 16 20.95 27.00 -4.24
C PHE A 16 20.45 25.56 -4.19
N CYS A 17 19.48 25.30 -3.31
CA CYS A 17 18.85 23.99 -3.14
C CYS A 17 17.42 24.19 -2.62
N SER A 18 16.46 23.57 -3.25
CA SER A 18 15.07 23.59 -2.83
C SER A 18 14.50 22.18 -2.83
N GLY A 19 13.82 21.80 -1.76
CA GLY A 19 13.09 20.55 -1.59
C GLY A 19 11.73 20.84 -0.93
N PRO A 20 10.85 19.83 -0.80
CA PRO A 20 9.49 20.02 -0.29
C PRO A 20 9.40 20.66 1.11
N THR A 21 10.46 20.58 1.90
CA THR A 21 10.50 21.06 3.30
C THR A 21 11.81 21.75 3.66
N PHE A 22 12.69 22.01 2.68
CA PHE A 22 14.01 22.57 2.95
C PHE A 22 14.43 23.46 1.80
N SER A 23 14.97 24.64 2.12
CA SER A 23 15.63 25.50 1.14
C SER A 23 16.95 26.01 1.71
N ALA A 24 17.92 26.19 0.81
CA ALA A 24 19.15 26.90 1.08
C ALA A 24 19.38 27.91 -0.04
N GLY A 25 19.71 29.14 0.34
CA GLY A 25 19.84 30.24 -0.62
C GLY A 25 20.60 31.42 -0.06
N ARG A 26 20.45 32.54 -0.76
CA ARG A 26 20.99 33.84 -0.39
C ARG A 26 19.86 34.85 -0.30
N LEU A 27 19.86 35.65 0.75
CA LEU A 27 18.92 36.69 1.04
C LEU A 27 19.67 38.02 1.04
N VAL A 28 19.14 39.01 0.39
CA VAL A 28 19.64 40.39 0.43
C VAL A 28 18.77 41.19 1.38
N THR A 29 19.39 41.73 2.45
CA THR A 29 18.67 42.57 3.44
C THR A 29 18.38 43.96 2.87
N PRO A 30 17.41 44.70 3.46
CA PRO A 30 17.09 46.09 3.01
C PRO A 30 18.29 47.05 3.06
N GLU A 31 19.29 46.71 3.90
CA GLU A 31 20.54 47.50 4.05
C GLU A 31 21.62 47.07 3.04
N GLY A 32 21.29 46.19 2.10
CA GLY A 32 22.19 45.71 1.05
C GLY A 32 23.16 44.59 1.49
N GLY A 33 22.98 44.04 2.69
CA GLY A 33 23.80 42.94 3.19
C GLY A 33 23.36 41.58 2.62
N GLU A 34 24.31 40.78 2.17
CA GLU A 34 24.03 39.41 1.72
C GLU A 34 24.10 38.42 2.90
N VAL A 35 23.05 37.61 3.08
CA VAL A 35 22.97 36.59 4.11
C VAL A 35 22.70 35.24 3.48
N LYS A 36 23.59 34.26 3.71
CA LYS A 36 23.33 32.86 3.37
C LYS A 36 22.39 32.26 4.41
N PHE A 37 21.36 31.57 3.94
CA PHE A 37 20.43 30.85 4.82
C PHE A 37 20.30 29.40 4.39
N ALA A 38 19.96 28.55 5.33
CA ALA A 38 19.54 27.17 5.08
C ALA A 38 18.60 26.73 6.19
N GLY A 39 17.53 26.01 5.87
CA GLY A 39 16.62 25.57 6.92
C GLY A 39 15.36 24.86 6.39
N LYS A 40 14.51 24.48 7.32
CA LYS A 40 13.21 23.84 7.03
C LYS A 40 12.17 24.87 6.57
N VAL A 41 12.53 25.68 5.61
CA VAL A 41 11.69 26.72 5.01
C VAL A 41 11.62 26.48 3.51
N TYR A 42 10.53 26.87 2.88
CA TYR A 42 10.39 26.84 1.43
C TYR A 42 10.32 28.28 0.91
N VAL A 43 11.27 28.65 0.07
CA VAL A 43 11.36 29.97 -0.55
C VAL A 43 11.69 29.84 -2.03
N ARG A 44 11.28 30.82 -2.81
CA ARG A 44 11.65 30.98 -4.22
C ARG A 44 12.54 32.21 -4.38
N GLU A 45 13.25 32.28 -5.50
CA GLU A 45 13.96 33.50 -5.88
C GLU A 45 12.97 34.68 -6.00
N HIS A 46 13.36 35.80 -5.49
CA HIS A 46 12.59 37.05 -5.41
C HIS A 46 11.47 37.09 -4.35
N ASP A 47 11.35 36.08 -3.49
CA ASP A 47 10.44 36.16 -2.35
C ASP A 47 10.94 37.19 -1.33
N ALA A 48 10.07 38.13 -0.94
CA ALA A 48 10.32 39.01 0.20
C ALA A 48 9.98 38.26 1.49
N VAL A 49 11.00 37.94 2.29
CA VAL A 49 10.84 37.05 3.42
C VAL A 49 11.40 37.62 4.72
N ARG A 50 10.79 37.19 5.81
CA ARG A 50 11.29 37.30 7.17
C ARG A 50 11.62 35.90 7.67
N LEU A 51 12.89 35.60 7.86
CA LEU A 51 13.35 34.35 8.41
C LEU A 51 13.61 34.51 9.91
N GLU A 52 13.09 33.59 10.71
CA GLU A 52 13.38 33.48 12.13
C GLU A 52 14.17 32.23 12.39
N GLY A 53 15.24 32.34 13.18
CA GLY A 53 16.18 31.25 13.42
C GLY A 53 17.38 31.68 14.20
N ARG A 54 18.51 31.07 13.93
CA ARG A 54 19.80 31.34 14.61
C ARG A 54 20.97 31.33 13.65
N TRP A 55 22.03 32.06 14.00
CA TRP A 55 23.26 31.99 13.27
C TRP A 55 24.06 30.73 13.63
N VAL A 56 24.48 30.01 12.59
CA VAL A 56 25.32 28.81 12.73
C VAL A 56 26.57 28.91 11.84
N THR A 57 27.63 28.23 12.21
CA THR A 57 28.82 28.12 11.37
C THR A 57 28.90 26.69 10.84
N HIS A 58 28.62 26.54 9.54
CA HIS A 58 28.69 25.23 8.88
C HIS A 58 30.12 24.96 8.42
N SER A 59 30.65 23.74 8.64
CA SER A 59 32.02 23.37 8.34
C SER A 59 32.43 23.58 6.88
N LYS A 60 31.50 23.43 5.93
CA LYS A 60 31.76 23.58 4.48
C LYS A 60 31.32 24.93 3.90
N TYR A 61 30.28 25.56 4.46
CA TYR A 61 29.65 26.75 3.86
C TYR A 61 29.85 28.04 4.65
N GLY A 62 30.55 27.97 5.80
CA GLY A 62 30.85 29.13 6.64
C GLY A 62 29.65 29.58 7.49
N ARG A 63 29.64 30.88 7.87
CA ARG A 63 28.56 31.45 8.67
C ARG A 63 27.30 31.60 7.83
N GLN A 64 26.19 31.00 8.32
CA GLN A 64 24.88 31.05 7.67
C GLN A 64 23.76 31.17 8.72
N PHE A 65 22.60 31.60 8.28
CA PHE A 65 21.42 31.67 9.11
C PHE A 65 20.61 30.37 8.99
N GLU A 66 20.49 29.63 10.09
CA GLU A 66 19.65 28.42 10.16
C GLU A 66 18.20 28.86 10.38
N ALA A 67 17.42 28.89 9.30
CA ALA A 67 16.04 29.30 9.31
C ALA A 67 15.12 28.19 9.84
N GLU A 68 14.40 28.47 10.92
CA GLU A 68 13.42 27.57 11.53
C GLU A 68 11.99 27.94 11.15
N PHE A 69 11.73 29.24 10.91
CA PHE A 69 10.44 29.79 10.52
C PHE A 69 10.59 30.77 9.35
N LEU A 70 9.57 30.79 8.50
CA LEU A 70 9.43 31.68 7.37
C LEU A 70 8.16 32.53 7.56
N GLY A 71 8.29 33.84 7.63
CA GLY A 71 7.22 34.79 7.43
C GLY A 71 7.44 35.54 6.10
N HIS A 72 6.41 35.68 5.27
CA HIS A 72 6.49 36.62 4.17
C HIS A 72 6.18 38.00 4.74
N ASP A 73 7.08 38.96 4.47
CA ASP A 73 6.91 40.35 4.93
C ASP A 73 5.90 41.04 4.04
N LEU A 74 4.63 41.03 4.45
CA LEU A 74 3.49 41.60 3.72
C LEU A 74 3.36 43.11 3.93
N GLU A 75 4.17 43.73 4.78
CA GLU A 75 4.46 45.19 4.71
C GLU A 75 5.43 45.39 3.55
N LEU A 76 4.94 45.15 2.33
CA LEU A 76 5.69 45.38 1.11
C LEU A 76 5.97 46.87 1.04
N ASP A 77 7.25 47.24 1.16
CA ASP A 77 7.67 48.50 0.63
C ASP A 77 7.37 48.54 -0.89
N PRO A 78 7.26 49.67 -1.53
CA PRO A 78 6.96 49.77 -2.95
C PRO A 78 7.91 48.95 -3.83
N GLU A 79 9.13 48.68 -3.39
CA GLU A 79 10.14 47.95 -4.15
C GLU A 79 9.89 46.43 -4.09
N GLY A 80 9.53 45.88 -2.93
CA GLY A 80 9.12 44.49 -2.76
C GLY A 80 7.86 44.14 -3.54
N LEU A 81 6.87 45.03 -3.53
CA LEU A 81 5.65 44.87 -4.32
C LEU A 81 5.95 44.88 -5.83
N ALA A 82 6.77 45.82 -6.31
CA ALA A 82 7.15 45.89 -7.71
C ALA A 82 7.87 44.63 -8.18
N ASN A 83 8.80 44.10 -7.37
CA ASN A 83 9.53 42.88 -7.68
C ASN A 83 8.62 41.66 -7.71
N PHE A 84 7.70 41.52 -6.76
CA PHE A 84 6.72 40.44 -6.77
C PHE A 84 5.85 40.46 -8.03
N LEU A 85 5.25 41.59 -8.35
CA LEU A 85 4.37 41.75 -9.52
C LEU A 85 5.08 41.50 -10.84
N ALA A 86 6.38 41.90 -10.94
CA ALA A 86 7.16 41.77 -12.17
C ALA A 86 7.68 40.36 -12.43
N ASN A 87 7.99 39.59 -11.38
CA ASN A 87 8.75 38.36 -11.50
C ASN A 87 7.95 37.09 -11.14
N HIS A 88 6.70 37.21 -10.68
CA HIS A 88 5.89 36.03 -10.37
C HIS A 88 5.52 35.25 -11.65
N PRO A 89 5.80 33.95 -11.76
CA PRO A 89 5.67 33.19 -13.00
C PRO A 89 4.24 33.13 -13.56
N ASP A 90 3.24 33.18 -12.67
CA ASP A 90 1.84 33.10 -13.06
C ASP A 90 1.21 34.46 -13.39
N ILE A 91 1.89 35.58 -13.09
CA ILE A 91 1.41 36.94 -13.40
C ILE A 91 1.78 37.30 -14.83
N LYS A 92 0.80 37.33 -15.73
CA LYS A 92 0.99 37.69 -17.14
C LYS A 92 0.53 39.13 -17.41
N GLY A 93 1.23 39.83 -18.32
CA GLY A 93 0.85 41.15 -18.78
C GLY A 93 1.29 42.33 -17.90
N ILE A 94 1.91 42.05 -16.76
CA ILE A 94 2.47 43.07 -15.85
C ILE A 94 4.00 42.93 -15.81
N GLY A 95 4.67 43.67 -16.70
CA GLY A 95 6.14 43.71 -16.68
C GLY A 95 6.67 44.76 -15.67
N PRO A 96 8.02 44.85 -15.51
CA PRO A 96 8.66 45.67 -14.47
C PRO A 96 8.19 47.13 -14.40
N ALA A 97 7.98 47.78 -15.54
CA ALA A 97 7.52 49.17 -15.58
C ALA A 97 6.09 49.37 -15.05
N LYS A 98 5.18 48.43 -15.37
CA LYS A 98 3.79 48.45 -14.87
C LYS A 98 3.71 48.06 -13.40
N ALA A 99 4.50 47.10 -13.00
CA ALA A 99 4.63 46.68 -11.60
C ALA A 99 5.11 47.84 -10.72
N ARG A 100 6.08 48.64 -11.20
CA ARG A 100 6.58 49.84 -10.52
C ARG A 100 5.50 50.88 -10.36
N LEU A 101 4.71 51.16 -11.42
CA LEU A 101 3.59 52.13 -11.36
C LEU A 101 2.54 51.73 -10.32
N ILE A 102 2.21 50.44 -10.25
CA ILE A 102 1.28 49.91 -9.23
C ILE A 102 1.87 50.12 -7.83
N ALA A 103 3.13 49.73 -7.64
CA ALA A 103 3.80 49.78 -6.36
C ALA A 103 3.97 51.21 -5.84
N ASP A 104 4.39 52.15 -6.70
CA ASP A 104 4.56 53.57 -6.34
C ASP A 104 3.22 54.24 -6.00
N ARG A 105 2.10 53.76 -6.60
CA ARG A 105 0.78 54.37 -6.35
C ARG A 105 0.07 53.81 -5.14
N PHE A 106 0.18 52.47 -4.92
CA PHE A 106 -0.61 51.80 -3.91
C PHE A 106 0.22 51.31 -2.69
N GLY A 107 1.50 50.99 -2.89
CA GLY A 107 2.38 50.56 -1.78
C GLY A 107 1.73 49.61 -0.81
N GLY A 108 1.71 49.94 0.47
CA GLY A 108 1.07 49.15 1.54
C GLY A 108 -0.45 49.02 1.40
N ASP A 109 -1.12 49.88 0.65
CA ASP A 109 -2.57 49.86 0.43
C ASP A 109 -2.97 48.95 -0.74
N PHE A 110 -2.00 48.28 -1.40
CA PHE A 110 -2.26 47.47 -2.59
C PHE A 110 -3.25 46.32 -2.32
N ASP A 111 -3.17 45.67 -1.16
CA ASP A 111 -4.11 44.61 -0.81
C ASP A 111 -5.56 45.11 -0.78
N ALA A 112 -5.77 46.24 -0.18
CA ALA A 112 -7.11 46.89 -0.14
C ALA A 112 -7.57 47.32 -1.52
N ALA A 113 -6.67 47.92 -2.32
CA ALA A 113 -6.97 48.39 -3.66
C ALA A 113 -7.33 47.24 -4.61
N ILE A 114 -6.55 46.16 -4.67
CA ILE A 114 -6.81 45.03 -5.58
C ILE A 114 -8.06 44.24 -5.21
N ARG A 115 -8.43 44.21 -3.92
CA ARG A 115 -9.65 43.55 -3.43
C ARG A 115 -10.91 44.34 -3.70
N ASN A 116 -10.88 45.64 -3.41
CA ASN A 116 -12.09 46.48 -3.35
C ASN A 116 -12.26 47.36 -4.57
N ASP A 117 -11.16 47.75 -5.26
CA ASP A 117 -11.16 48.65 -6.41
C ASP A 117 -10.17 48.20 -7.50
N PRO A 118 -10.37 47.01 -8.10
CA PRO A 118 -9.50 46.47 -9.15
C PRO A 118 -9.48 47.36 -10.41
N GLU A 119 -10.52 48.15 -10.65
CA GLU A 119 -10.60 49.09 -11.79
C GLU A 119 -9.56 50.21 -11.66
N SER A 120 -9.36 50.74 -10.46
CA SER A 120 -8.32 51.74 -10.18
C SER A 120 -6.91 51.17 -10.40
N VAL A 121 -6.68 49.90 -10.01
CA VAL A 121 -5.40 49.24 -10.26
C VAL A 121 -5.17 49.03 -11.75
N ALA A 122 -6.20 48.62 -12.49
CA ALA A 122 -6.15 48.47 -13.94
C ALA A 122 -5.82 49.78 -14.67
N ALA A 123 -6.43 50.86 -14.23
CA ALA A 123 -6.19 52.19 -14.79
C ALA A 123 -4.73 52.67 -14.57
N VAL A 124 -4.17 52.45 -13.37
CA VAL A 124 -2.77 52.79 -13.04
C VAL A 124 -1.79 51.93 -13.84
N ALA A 125 -2.05 50.66 -13.94
CA ALA A 125 -1.21 49.68 -14.67
C ALA A 125 -1.36 49.81 -16.20
N LYS A 126 -2.40 50.50 -16.69
CA LYS A 126 -2.77 50.56 -18.11
C LYS A 126 -2.91 49.15 -18.73
N VAL A 127 -3.68 48.29 -18.06
CA VAL A 127 -4.01 46.93 -18.49
C VAL A 127 -5.52 46.71 -18.45
N PRO A 128 -6.04 45.69 -19.19
CA PRO A 128 -7.45 45.33 -19.08
C PRO A 128 -7.83 44.92 -17.64
N VAL A 129 -9.08 45.17 -17.25
CA VAL A 129 -9.59 44.80 -15.91
C VAL A 129 -9.54 43.27 -15.69
N GLU A 130 -9.70 42.48 -16.74
CA GLU A 130 -9.58 41.02 -16.73
C GLU A 130 -8.20 40.57 -16.25
N THR A 131 -7.12 41.25 -16.70
CA THR A 131 -5.74 40.98 -16.26
C THR A 131 -5.57 41.24 -14.76
N ILE A 132 -6.22 42.28 -14.24
CA ILE A 132 -6.22 42.56 -12.80
C ILE A 132 -7.10 41.57 -12.05
N GLY A 133 -8.15 41.02 -12.67
CA GLY A 133 -8.95 39.94 -12.11
C GLY A 133 -8.12 38.64 -11.88
N GLU A 134 -7.29 38.28 -12.88
CA GLU A 134 -6.34 37.18 -12.76
C GLU A 134 -5.29 37.45 -11.67
N LEU A 135 -4.67 38.65 -11.70
CA LEU A 135 -3.72 39.06 -10.67
C LEU A 135 -4.34 39.04 -9.26
N ARG A 136 -5.59 39.46 -9.10
CA ARG A 136 -6.32 39.44 -7.84
C ARG A 136 -6.43 37.99 -7.31
N GLY A 137 -6.77 37.04 -8.17
CA GLY A 137 -6.83 35.62 -7.82
C GLY A 137 -5.49 35.12 -7.30
N ILE A 138 -4.40 35.40 -8.02
CA ILE A 138 -3.03 34.99 -7.63
C ILE A 138 -2.61 35.67 -6.32
N TRP A 139 -2.88 36.95 -6.16
CA TRP A 139 -2.55 37.71 -4.97
C TRP A 139 -3.23 37.15 -3.71
N ILE A 140 -4.54 36.93 -3.79
CA ILE A 140 -5.34 36.39 -2.67
C ILE A 140 -4.86 35.01 -2.30
N ALA A 141 -4.67 34.13 -3.29
CA ALA A 141 -4.21 32.74 -3.06
C ALA A 141 -2.83 32.70 -2.39
N ASN A 142 -1.88 33.51 -2.84
CA ASN A 142 -0.55 33.62 -2.21
C ASN A 142 -0.61 34.13 -0.77
N ARG A 143 -1.44 35.11 -0.49
CA ARG A 143 -1.58 35.67 0.85
C ARG A 143 -2.17 34.65 1.81
N ASP A 144 -3.25 33.98 1.41
CA ASP A 144 -3.91 32.96 2.22
C ASP A 144 -2.96 31.77 2.48
N PHE A 145 -2.19 31.39 1.45
CA PHE A 145 -1.18 30.34 1.57
C PHE A 145 -0.08 30.73 2.57
N ASN A 146 0.47 31.92 2.46
CA ASN A 146 1.56 32.38 3.32
C ASN A 146 1.12 32.51 4.79
N HIS A 147 -0.09 33.01 5.01
CA HIS A 147 -0.69 33.04 6.35
C HIS A 147 -0.87 31.65 6.92
N ALA A 148 -1.40 30.72 6.13
CA ALA A 148 -1.56 29.33 6.52
C ALA A 148 -0.21 28.65 6.80
N MET A 149 0.81 28.84 5.96
CA MET A 149 2.14 28.27 6.15
C MET A 149 2.79 28.72 7.44
N SER A 150 2.74 30.02 7.75
CA SER A 150 3.35 30.58 8.98
C SER A 150 2.76 29.95 10.25
N HIS A 151 1.46 29.63 10.24
CA HIS A 151 0.77 28.98 11.37
C HIS A 151 0.94 27.46 11.39
N LEU A 152 0.80 26.81 10.24
CA LEU A 152 0.67 25.36 10.16
C LEU A 152 2.01 24.60 10.06
N ALA A 153 3.08 25.29 9.60
CA ALA A 153 4.42 24.68 9.55
C ALA A 153 4.94 24.26 10.93
N ALA A 154 4.58 25.00 12.00
CA ALA A 154 4.93 24.68 13.37
C ALA A 154 4.38 23.30 13.82
N TYR A 155 3.30 22.83 13.19
CA TYR A 155 2.67 21.55 13.46
C TYR A 155 3.16 20.43 12.54
N GLY A 156 4.10 20.72 11.62
CA GLY A 156 4.76 19.74 10.75
C GLY A 156 3.95 19.40 9.49
N LEU A 157 3.05 20.29 9.03
CA LEU A 157 2.42 20.18 7.72
C LEU A 157 3.42 20.61 6.64
N THR A 158 3.42 19.88 5.51
CA THR A 158 4.29 20.21 4.36
C THR A 158 3.65 21.25 3.46
N HIS A 159 4.45 21.89 2.62
CA HIS A 159 3.99 22.87 1.62
C HIS A 159 2.81 22.33 0.79
N HIS A 160 2.93 21.13 0.22
CA HIS A 160 1.86 20.50 -0.57
C HIS A 160 0.56 20.31 0.22
N GLN A 161 0.65 19.91 1.49
CA GLN A 161 -0.51 19.72 2.36
C GLN A 161 -1.21 21.04 2.66
N VAL A 162 -0.43 22.10 2.93
CA VAL A 162 -1.00 23.45 3.14
C VAL A 162 -1.62 23.98 1.85
N THR A 163 -1.00 23.76 0.68
CA THR A 163 -1.59 24.14 -0.61
C THR A 163 -2.94 23.48 -0.83
N THR A 164 -3.05 22.19 -0.55
CA THR A 164 -4.32 21.44 -0.66
C THR A 164 -5.40 22.02 0.26
N LEU A 165 -5.03 22.33 1.52
CA LEU A 165 -5.96 22.88 2.50
C LEU A 165 -6.40 24.31 2.14
N VAL A 166 -5.47 25.16 1.70
CA VAL A 166 -5.79 26.52 1.25
C VAL A 166 -6.65 26.51 0.00
N GLY A 167 -6.39 25.59 -0.93
CA GLY A 167 -7.23 25.41 -2.11
C GLY A 167 -8.69 25.09 -1.78
N LYS A 168 -8.93 24.41 -0.64
CA LYS A 168 -10.27 24.02 -0.20
C LYS A 168 -10.94 25.02 0.75
N PHE A 169 -10.20 25.58 1.69
CA PHE A 169 -10.73 26.42 2.78
C PHE A 169 -10.37 27.90 2.63
N GLY A 170 -9.51 28.26 1.68
CA GLY A 170 -9.04 29.62 1.46
C GLY A 170 -8.45 30.24 2.73
N SER A 171 -8.81 31.48 3.01
CA SER A 171 -8.40 32.26 4.20
C SER A 171 -8.89 31.63 5.53
N GLN A 172 -9.89 30.73 5.49
CA GLN A 172 -10.49 30.13 6.69
C GLN A 172 -9.73 28.89 7.18
N VAL A 173 -8.67 28.47 6.50
CA VAL A 173 -7.97 27.21 6.79
C VAL A 173 -7.46 27.15 8.23
N VAL A 174 -6.83 28.22 8.73
CA VAL A 174 -6.30 28.28 10.10
C VAL A 174 -7.44 28.20 11.12
N ALA A 175 -8.46 29.04 10.98
CA ALA A 175 -9.62 29.03 11.87
C ALA A 175 -10.40 27.70 11.85
N THR A 176 -10.46 27.04 10.67
CA THR A 176 -11.08 25.72 10.54
C THR A 176 -10.31 24.67 11.33
N LEU A 177 -8.98 24.66 11.22
CA LEU A 177 -8.13 23.69 11.92
C LEU A 177 -8.02 23.97 13.43
N GLU A 178 -8.05 25.23 13.85
CA GLU A 178 -8.13 25.59 15.27
C GLU A 178 -9.44 25.12 15.91
N ARG A 179 -10.54 25.22 15.16
CA ARG A 179 -11.85 24.73 15.62
C ARG A 179 -11.96 23.21 15.60
N ASP A 180 -11.49 22.57 14.52
CA ASP A 180 -11.55 21.14 14.32
C ASP A 180 -10.32 20.61 13.55
N PRO A 181 -9.24 20.23 14.24
CA PRO A 181 -8.05 19.66 13.59
C PRO A 181 -8.33 18.33 12.88
N TYR A 182 -9.40 17.61 13.27
CA TYR A 182 -9.71 16.28 12.71
C TYR A 182 -10.25 16.31 11.28
N VAL A 183 -10.56 17.51 10.77
CA VAL A 183 -10.79 17.75 9.35
C VAL A 183 -9.61 17.24 8.50
N LEU A 184 -8.37 17.31 9.00
CA LEU A 184 -7.18 16.80 8.31
C LEU A 184 -7.27 15.31 7.92
N MET A 185 -8.00 14.50 8.68
CA MET A 185 -8.17 13.08 8.35
C MET A 185 -8.96 12.86 7.05
N ARG A 186 -9.91 13.75 6.78
CA ARG A 186 -10.76 13.69 5.58
C ARG A 186 -10.13 14.35 4.38
N GLU A 187 -9.35 15.41 4.61
CA GLU A 187 -8.87 16.31 3.55
C GLU A 187 -7.47 15.97 3.04
N ILE A 188 -6.66 15.30 3.85
CA ILE A 188 -5.25 15.00 3.50
C ILE A 188 -5.03 13.49 3.48
N PRO A 189 -4.81 12.89 2.30
CA PRO A 189 -4.45 11.48 2.21
C PRO A 189 -3.26 11.12 3.10
N GLY A 190 -3.37 10.02 3.84
CA GLY A 190 -2.32 9.54 4.74
C GLY A 190 -2.25 10.22 6.12
N PHE A 191 -3.23 11.08 6.47
CA PHE A 191 -3.38 11.63 7.82
C PHE A 191 -4.32 10.75 8.66
N GLY A 192 -3.77 9.72 9.28
CA GLY A 192 -4.50 8.90 10.25
C GLY A 192 -4.65 9.60 11.61
N PHE A 193 -5.61 9.15 12.44
CA PHE A 193 -5.96 9.71 13.74
C PHE A 193 -4.75 10.02 14.62
N LYS A 194 -3.83 9.08 14.82
CA LYS A 194 -2.65 9.25 15.69
C LYS A 194 -1.77 10.45 15.31
N ARG A 195 -1.65 10.73 14.01
CA ARG A 195 -0.89 11.89 13.51
C ARG A 195 -1.65 13.17 13.74
N VAL A 196 -2.94 13.18 13.44
CA VAL A 196 -3.81 14.35 13.63
C VAL A 196 -3.99 14.67 15.12
N ASP A 197 -4.19 13.67 15.97
CA ASP A 197 -4.29 13.85 17.44
C ASP A 197 -3.02 14.46 18.03
N LYS A 198 -1.83 14.08 17.53
CA LYS A 198 -0.56 14.70 17.92
C LYS A 198 -0.49 16.17 17.52
N ILE A 199 -1.02 16.55 16.35
CA ILE A 199 -1.12 17.93 15.88
C ILE A 199 -2.11 18.70 16.75
N ALA A 200 -3.32 18.16 16.93
CA ALA A 200 -4.39 18.75 17.72
C ALA A 200 -3.95 19.05 19.17
N ARG A 201 -3.24 18.12 19.79
CA ARG A 201 -2.68 18.32 21.15
C ARG A 201 -1.64 19.45 21.19
N LYS A 202 -0.80 19.60 20.16
CA LYS A 202 0.13 20.73 20.06
C LYS A 202 -0.60 22.05 19.86
N MET A 203 -1.77 22.04 19.21
CA MET A 203 -2.66 23.19 19.07
C MET A 203 -3.43 23.53 20.35
N GLY A 204 -3.32 22.68 21.41
CA GLY A 204 -4.05 22.89 22.67
C GLY A 204 -5.50 22.39 22.63
N THR A 205 -5.87 21.55 21.69
CA THR A 205 -7.22 21.01 21.55
C THR A 205 -7.63 20.23 22.79
N PRO A 206 -8.83 20.46 23.39
CA PRO A 206 -9.33 19.73 24.54
C PRO A 206 -9.44 18.22 24.26
N LYS A 207 -9.19 17.40 25.29
CA LYS A 207 -9.25 15.94 25.16
C LYS A 207 -10.67 15.40 24.97
N ASP A 208 -11.65 16.15 25.44
CA ASP A 208 -13.09 15.86 25.39
C ASP A 208 -13.81 16.50 24.20
N LEU A 209 -13.06 17.08 23.26
CA LEU A 209 -13.66 17.65 22.04
C LEU A 209 -14.44 16.58 21.29
N ALA A 210 -15.71 16.87 20.96
CA ALA A 210 -16.62 15.92 20.29
C ALA A 210 -16.05 15.37 18.98
N SER A 211 -15.44 16.21 18.14
CA SER A 211 -14.82 15.76 16.88
C SER A 211 -13.63 14.82 17.12
N ARG A 212 -12.87 15.01 18.20
CA ARG A 212 -11.81 14.10 18.62
C ARG A 212 -12.34 12.71 18.96
N ILE A 213 -13.38 12.66 19.81
CA ILE A 213 -13.97 11.40 20.25
C ILE A 213 -14.55 10.65 19.06
N ARG A 214 -15.32 11.33 18.22
CA ARG A 214 -15.92 10.77 17.00
C ARG A 214 -14.85 10.25 16.02
N ALA A 215 -13.81 11.03 15.77
CA ALA A 215 -12.69 10.63 14.93
C ALA A 215 -11.92 9.42 15.50
N GLY A 216 -11.76 9.34 16.82
CA GLY A 216 -11.14 8.22 17.52
C GLY A 216 -11.95 6.93 17.41
N ILE A 217 -13.28 6.99 17.56
CA ILE A 217 -14.18 5.85 17.36
C ILE A 217 -14.09 5.34 15.91
N GLN A 218 -14.25 6.23 14.93
CA GLN A 218 -14.12 5.89 13.51
C GLN A 218 -12.75 5.28 13.19
N TYR A 219 -11.68 5.82 13.77
CA TYR A 219 -10.35 5.26 13.61
C TYR A 219 -10.23 3.83 14.14
N CYS A 220 -10.87 3.49 15.25
CA CYS A 220 -10.88 2.12 15.78
C CYS A 220 -11.56 1.14 14.82
N VAL A 221 -12.66 1.55 14.18
CA VAL A 221 -13.33 0.73 13.14
C VAL A 221 -12.43 0.60 11.90
N LEU A 222 -11.86 1.70 11.40
CA LEU A 222 -10.93 1.67 10.25
C LEU A 222 -9.68 0.83 10.54
N SER A 223 -9.15 0.90 11.76
CA SER A 223 -8.01 0.07 12.16
C SER A 223 -8.35 -1.43 12.16
N ALA A 224 -9.59 -1.79 12.49
CA ALA A 224 -10.05 -3.17 12.39
C ALA A 224 -10.14 -3.63 10.91
N LEU A 225 -10.57 -2.75 10.00
CA LEU A 225 -10.53 -3.04 8.56
C LEU A 225 -9.09 -3.27 8.07
N ASP A 226 -8.13 -2.47 8.54
CA ASP A 226 -6.69 -2.66 8.23
C ASP A 226 -6.15 -4.00 8.77
N ASP A 227 -6.70 -4.50 9.90
CA ASP A 227 -6.41 -5.82 10.47
C ASP A 227 -7.16 -6.96 9.73
N GLY A 228 -8.03 -6.62 8.80
CA GLY A 228 -8.80 -7.53 7.96
C GLY A 228 -10.19 -7.90 8.49
N ASP A 229 -10.64 -7.33 9.61
CA ASP A 229 -11.99 -7.49 10.14
C ASP A 229 -12.98 -6.60 9.38
N CYS A 230 -14.21 -7.05 9.18
CA CYS A 230 -15.28 -6.24 8.58
C CYS A 230 -16.15 -5.54 9.63
N TRP A 231 -16.09 -5.96 10.88
CA TRP A 231 -16.81 -5.39 12.00
C TRP A 231 -16.06 -5.57 13.32
N VAL A 232 -16.45 -4.79 14.32
CA VAL A 232 -15.94 -4.87 15.69
C VAL A 232 -17.12 -5.10 16.64
N GLU A 233 -16.94 -5.91 17.68
CA GLU A 233 -17.94 -6.05 18.73
C GLU A 233 -18.12 -4.71 19.47
N TYR A 234 -19.35 -4.34 19.81
CA TYR A 234 -19.68 -3.03 20.40
C TYR A 234 -18.87 -2.73 21.67
N GLU A 235 -18.79 -3.68 22.60
CA GLU A 235 -18.04 -3.54 23.84
C GLU A 235 -16.53 -3.43 23.60
N ASP A 236 -15.99 -4.24 22.68
CA ASP A 236 -14.57 -4.17 22.28
C ASP A 236 -14.24 -2.83 21.62
N LEU A 237 -15.15 -2.27 20.81
CA LEU A 237 -14.99 -0.95 20.22
C LEU A 237 -14.92 0.15 21.28
N LEU A 238 -15.80 0.10 22.30
CA LEU A 238 -15.76 1.04 23.41
C LEU A 238 -14.44 0.95 24.18
N ASP A 239 -13.94 -0.27 24.45
CA ASP A 239 -12.67 -0.49 25.14
C ASP A 239 -11.47 0.00 24.31
N ARG A 240 -11.44 -0.27 23.01
CA ARG A 240 -10.40 0.23 22.09
C ARG A 240 -10.41 1.76 22.04
N ALA A 241 -11.58 2.37 21.89
CA ALA A 241 -11.72 3.82 21.84
C ALA A 241 -11.31 4.48 23.17
N ASN A 242 -11.71 3.91 24.32
CA ASN A 242 -11.32 4.40 25.63
C ASN A 242 -9.80 4.33 25.85
N THR A 243 -9.18 3.21 25.42
CA THR A 243 -7.72 3.04 25.47
C THR A 243 -6.99 4.02 24.56
N LEU A 244 -7.53 4.29 23.36
CA LEU A 244 -6.93 5.21 22.38
C LEU A 244 -7.02 6.67 22.83
N LEU A 245 -8.19 7.09 23.30
CA LEU A 245 -8.49 8.49 23.57
C LEU A 245 -7.87 9.01 24.86
N VAL A 246 -7.68 8.16 25.88
CA VAL A 246 -7.08 8.52 27.19
C VAL A 246 -7.64 9.84 27.70
N MET A 247 -8.94 9.89 27.99
CA MET A 247 -9.59 11.08 28.55
C MET A 247 -9.31 11.18 30.05
N ASP A 248 -9.26 12.42 30.57
CA ASP A 248 -8.94 12.68 31.99
C ASP A 248 -10.20 12.69 32.88
N THR A 249 -11.30 12.08 32.42
CA THR A 249 -12.60 12.03 33.13
C THR A 249 -12.89 10.61 33.60
N LEU A 250 -13.56 10.49 34.75
CA LEU A 250 -13.96 9.20 35.33
C LEU A 250 -15.06 8.49 34.51
N ASP A 251 -15.86 9.24 33.77
CA ASP A 251 -16.98 8.82 32.95
C ASP A 251 -16.62 8.70 31.47
N SER A 252 -15.32 8.56 31.15
CA SER A 252 -14.83 8.57 29.75
C SER A 252 -15.54 7.55 28.85
N ARG A 253 -15.83 6.35 29.38
CA ARG A 253 -16.52 5.29 28.63
C ARG A 253 -17.96 5.69 28.25
N GLU A 254 -18.71 6.28 29.18
CA GLU A 254 -20.10 6.74 28.95
C GLU A 254 -20.15 7.89 27.95
N VAL A 255 -19.14 8.77 27.97
CA VAL A 255 -19.02 9.84 26.99
C VAL A 255 -18.75 9.28 25.59
N ILE A 256 -17.85 8.30 25.48
CA ILE A 256 -17.53 7.62 24.21
C ILE A 256 -18.77 6.90 23.69
N GLU A 257 -19.50 6.18 24.54
CA GLU A 257 -20.72 5.45 24.20
C GLU A 257 -21.79 6.37 23.62
N ARG A 258 -22.08 7.50 24.24
CA ARG A 258 -23.01 8.51 23.71
C ARG A 258 -22.60 9.00 22.31
N HIS A 259 -21.31 9.18 22.06
CA HIS A 259 -20.82 9.58 20.72
C HIS A 259 -20.90 8.43 19.72
N LEU A 260 -20.70 7.18 20.13
CA LEU A 260 -20.89 6.01 19.29
C LEU A 260 -22.36 5.85 18.89
N GLU A 261 -23.28 5.96 19.84
CA GLU A 261 -24.73 5.93 19.55
C GLU A 261 -25.15 7.05 18.58
N ALA A 262 -24.60 8.26 18.76
CA ALA A 262 -24.83 9.36 17.82
C ALA A 262 -24.30 9.06 16.41
N LEU A 263 -23.09 8.47 16.28
CA LEU A 263 -22.54 8.06 14.99
C LEU A 263 -23.40 7.00 14.30
N ILE A 264 -23.96 6.07 15.06
CA ILE A 264 -24.89 5.05 14.56
C ILE A 264 -26.20 5.69 14.13
N ALA A 265 -26.78 6.55 14.97
CA ALA A 265 -28.05 7.24 14.66
C ALA A 265 -27.95 8.13 13.41
N GLU A 266 -26.79 8.74 13.16
CA GLU A 266 -26.49 9.55 11.97
C GLU A 266 -26.15 8.71 10.72
N GLY A 267 -26.01 7.38 10.85
CA GLY A 267 -25.63 6.49 9.75
C GLY A 267 -24.15 6.58 9.34
N VAL A 268 -23.30 7.22 10.15
CA VAL A 268 -21.84 7.27 9.94
C VAL A 268 -21.19 5.92 10.25
N LEU A 269 -21.77 5.17 11.17
CA LEU A 269 -21.48 3.77 11.46
C LEU A 269 -22.78 2.98 11.44
N VAL A 270 -22.73 1.69 11.21
CA VAL A 270 -23.86 0.79 11.27
C VAL A 270 -23.70 -0.18 12.44
N SER A 271 -24.79 -0.44 13.16
CA SER A 271 -24.81 -1.50 14.17
C SER A 271 -25.82 -2.59 13.77
N GLN A 272 -25.49 -3.82 14.12
CA GLN A 272 -26.35 -4.97 13.91
C GLN A 272 -26.26 -5.93 15.10
N ALA A 273 -27.43 -6.44 15.53
CA ALA A 273 -27.51 -7.51 16.49
C ALA A 273 -27.31 -8.85 15.79
N LEU A 274 -26.22 -9.54 16.13
CA LEU A 274 -25.98 -10.94 15.84
C LEU A 274 -26.10 -11.74 17.14
N GLU A 275 -25.22 -12.72 17.41
CA GLU A 275 -25.07 -13.28 18.77
C GLU A 275 -24.65 -12.19 19.77
N ARG A 276 -23.96 -11.15 19.29
CA ARG A 276 -23.54 -9.96 20.00
C ARG A 276 -23.86 -8.73 19.16
N LEU A 277 -23.91 -7.55 19.80
CA LEU A 277 -24.01 -6.30 19.08
C LEU A 277 -22.70 -5.96 18.41
N ILE A 278 -22.70 -5.76 17.10
CA ILE A 278 -21.54 -5.41 16.29
C ILE A 278 -21.66 -4.02 15.70
N VAL A 279 -20.52 -3.40 15.38
CA VAL A 279 -20.42 -2.11 14.72
C VAL A 279 -19.50 -2.23 13.51
N ALA A 280 -19.91 -1.65 12.40
CA ALA A 280 -19.18 -1.73 11.14
C ALA A 280 -19.18 -0.39 10.38
N ASP A 281 -18.28 -0.30 9.40
CA ASP A 281 -18.34 0.72 8.36
C ASP A 281 -19.55 0.44 7.43
N PRO A 282 -20.38 1.44 7.11
CA PRO A 282 -21.59 1.23 6.31
C PRO A 282 -21.32 0.71 4.90
N GLU A 283 -20.20 1.11 4.28
CA GLU A 283 -19.86 0.67 2.93
C GLU A 283 -19.47 -0.81 2.91
N ILE A 284 -18.61 -1.21 3.85
CA ILE A 284 -18.19 -2.61 3.97
C ILE A 284 -19.38 -3.51 4.31
N HIS A 285 -20.22 -3.10 5.24
CA HIS A 285 -21.45 -3.83 5.59
C HIS A 285 -22.37 -4.01 4.39
N ARG A 286 -22.58 -2.95 3.58
CA ARG A 286 -23.36 -3.00 2.36
C ARG A 286 -22.74 -3.95 1.33
N MET A 287 -21.42 -3.88 1.12
CA MET A 287 -20.71 -4.75 0.17
C MET A 287 -20.88 -6.23 0.54
N GLU A 288 -20.71 -6.59 1.81
CA GLU A 288 -20.91 -7.98 2.25
C GLU A 288 -22.37 -8.43 2.10
N THR A 289 -23.33 -7.57 2.37
CA THR A 289 -24.77 -7.86 2.21
C THR A 289 -25.13 -8.12 0.75
N GLU A 290 -24.66 -7.30 -0.18
CA GLU A 290 -24.87 -7.47 -1.61
C GLU A 290 -24.18 -8.73 -2.15
N LEU A 291 -22.94 -9.00 -1.72
CA LEU A 291 -22.23 -10.24 -2.06
C LEU A 291 -22.99 -11.49 -1.55
N ALA A 292 -23.51 -11.44 -0.33
CA ALA A 292 -24.29 -12.55 0.22
C ALA A 292 -25.55 -12.83 -0.62
N ALA A 293 -26.23 -11.80 -1.08
CA ALA A 293 -27.39 -11.94 -1.97
C ALA A 293 -27.00 -12.63 -3.29
N ILE A 294 -25.90 -12.21 -3.91
CA ILE A 294 -25.36 -12.81 -5.14
C ILE A 294 -25.02 -14.29 -4.92
N PHE A 295 -24.27 -14.62 -3.85
CA PHE A 295 -23.86 -16.00 -3.61
C PHE A 295 -24.99 -16.96 -3.23
N ARG A 296 -26.05 -16.47 -2.60
CA ARG A 296 -27.25 -17.27 -2.33
C ARG A 296 -27.97 -17.74 -3.60
N GLU A 297 -27.77 -17.03 -4.70
CA GLU A 297 -28.33 -17.39 -6.00
C GLU A 297 -27.38 -18.29 -6.82
N SER A 298 -26.17 -18.54 -6.35
CA SER A 298 -25.10 -19.26 -7.08
C SER A 298 -25.42 -20.72 -7.43
N GLY A 299 -26.32 -21.38 -6.69
CA GLY A 299 -26.78 -22.74 -6.99
C GLY A 299 -27.66 -22.85 -8.24
N ARG A 300 -27.95 -21.75 -8.93
CA ARG A 300 -28.70 -21.76 -10.19
C ARG A 300 -27.83 -22.33 -11.31
N ARG A 301 -28.49 -22.96 -12.28
CA ARG A 301 -27.85 -23.41 -13.51
C ARG A 301 -27.30 -22.21 -14.27
N GLY A 302 -26.03 -22.28 -14.66
CA GLY A 302 -25.36 -21.23 -15.39
C GLY A 302 -25.92 -21.03 -16.81
N PRO A 303 -25.70 -19.85 -17.42
CA PRO A 303 -26.23 -19.50 -18.75
C PRO A 303 -25.67 -20.44 -19.84
N HIS A 304 -24.47 -20.98 -19.63
CA HIS A 304 -23.77 -21.84 -20.57
C HIS A 304 -23.67 -23.30 -20.08
N ALA A 305 -24.63 -23.77 -19.28
CA ALA A 305 -24.61 -25.14 -18.80
C ALA A 305 -24.64 -26.16 -19.94
N VAL A 306 -23.73 -27.13 -19.89
CA VAL A 306 -23.57 -28.16 -20.91
C VAL A 306 -24.50 -29.34 -20.64
N ALA A 307 -25.23 -29.78 -21.68
CA ALA A 307 -26.19 -30.86 -21.52
C ALA A 307 -25.52 -32.26 -21.50
N ASP A 308 -24.48 -32.47 -22.30
CA ASP A 308 -23.80 -33.75 -22.47
C ASP A 308 -22.34 -33.67 -22.03
N LEU A 309 -22.17 -33.27 -20.76
CA LEU A 309 -20.86 -32.96 -20.19
C LEU A 309 -19.96 -34.16 -20.02
N ASP A 310 -20.51 -35.35 -19.70
CA ASP A 310 -19.71 -36.56 -19.48
C ASP A 310 -18.94 -36.99 -20.73
N ALA A 311 -19.55 -36.92 -21.91
CA ALA A 311 -18.89 -37.23 -23.16
C ALA A 311 -17.73 -36.25 -23.45
N LEU A 312 -17.89 -34.97 -23.15
CA LEU A 312 -16.82 -33.97 -23.29
C LEU A 312 -15.68 -34.20 -22.30
N LEU A 313 -16.00 -34.52 -21.05
CA LEU A 313 -15.02 -34.83 -20.01
C LEU A 313 -14.25 -36.12 -20.29
N ASP A 314 -14.84 -37.08 -20.98
CA ASP A 314 -14.16 -38.32 -21.37
C ASP A 314 -13.14 -38.06 -22.51
N VAL A 315 -13.38 -37.03 -23.33
CA VAL A 315 -12.49 -36.67 -24.44
C VAL A 315 -11.39 -35.68 -23.95
N GLU A 316 -11.78 -34.60 -23.28
CA GLU A 316 -10.88 -33.50 -22.90
C GLU A 316 -10.32 -33.67 -21.48
N GLY A 317 -10.98 -34.45 -20.63
CA GLY A 317 -10.65 -34.58 -19.22
C GLY A 317 -9.43 -35.47 -18.92
N GLY A 318 -8.94 -36.24 -19.89
CA GLY A 318 -7.70 -37.01 -19.79
C GLY A 318 -7.53 -37.73 -18.46
N GLU A 319 -6.52 -37.34 -17.69
CA GLU A 319 -6.15 -37.93 -16.39
C GLU A 319 -6.74 -37.16 -15.17
N LEU A 320 -7.89 -36.51 -15.31
CA LEU A 320 -8.53 -35.82 -14.19
C LEU A 320 -8.85 -36.80 -13.05
N THR A 321 -8.50 -36.41 -11.85
CA THR A 321 -9.00 -37.11 -10.65
C THR A 321 -10.52 -36.91 -10.52
N PRO A 322 -11.23 -37.79 -9.78
CA PRO A 322 -12.67 -37.60 -9.55
C PRO A 322 -13.03 -36.24 -8.97
N GLU A 323 -12.18 -35.68 -8.08
CA GLU A 323 -12.38 -34.35 -7.51
C GLU A 323 -12.22 -33.26 -8.57
N GLN A 324 -11.19 -33.37 -9.43
CA GLN A 324 -10.98 -32.40 -10.52
C GLN A 324 -12.11 -32.50 -11.55
N ARG A 325 -12.55 -33.72 -11.91
CA ARG A 325 -13.69 -33.91 -12.80
C ARG A 325 -14.96 -33.23 -12.24
N GLY A 326 -15.20 -33.39 -10.92
CA GLY A 326 -16.29 -32.70 -10.22
C GLY A 326 -16.15 -31.18 -10.24
N ALA A 327 -14.94 -30.63 -10.09
CA ALA A 327 -14.69 -29.21 -10.15
C ALA A 327 -14.94 -28.63 -11.56
N VAL A 328 -14.47 -29.32 -12.61
CA VAL A 328 -14.74 -28.93 -14.02
C VAL A 328 -16.22 -29.03 -14.32
N SER A 329 -16.91 -30.06 -13.84
CA SER A 329 -18.35 -30.21 -14.00
C SER A 329 -19.10 -29.05 -13.34
N ASN A 330 -18.77 -28.69 -12.11
CA ASN A 330 -19.40 -27.56 -11.42
C ASN A 330 -19.18 -26.23 -12.18
N ALA A 331 -17.99 -26.01 -12.71
CA ALA A 331 -17.66 -24.80 -13.50
C ALA A 331 -18.50 -24.66 -14.76
N LEU A 332 -18.88 -25.76 -15.40
CA LEU A 332 -19.62 -25.80 -16.64
C LEU A 332 -21.14 -25.96 -16.44
N ILE A 333 -21.61 -26.19 -15.20
CA ILE A 333 -23.04 -26.35 -14.90
C ILE A 333 -23.63 -25.13 -14.18
N PHE A 334 -22.89 -24.54 -13.22
CA PHE A 334 -23.42 -23.51 -12.33
C PHE A 334 -23.01 -22.10 -12.73
N SER A 335 -23.81 -21.12 -12.34
CA SER A 335 -23.52 -19.69 -12.59
C SER A 335 -22.28 -19.20 -11.80
N ILE A 336 -22.09 -19.71 -10.60
CA ILE A 336 -20.88 -19.51 -9.80
C ILE A 336 -20.44 -20.87 -9.24
N SER A 337 -19.16 -21.17 -9.32
CA SER A 337 -18.56 -22.36 -8.72
C SER A 337 -17.24 -22.03 -8.05
N LEU A 338 -16.86 -22.84 -7.06
CA LEU A 338 -15.63 -22.69 -6.30
C LEU A 338 -14.81 -23.98 -6.35
N MET A 339 -13.55 -23.86 -6.76
CA MET A 339 -12.55 -24.91 -6.68
C MET A 339 -11.44 -24.48 -5.74
N THR A 340 -11.19 -25.25 -4.69
CA THR A 340 -10.13 -24.95 -3.72
C THR A 340 -9.27 -26.18 -3.43
N GLY A 341 -8.02 -25.96 -3.05
CA GLY A 341 -7.08 -27.04 -2.73
C GLY A 341 -5.68 -26.52 -2.51
N GLY A 342 -4.86 -27.29 -1.83
CA GLY A 342 -3.47 -26.93 -1.51
C GLY A 342 -2.57 -26.82 -2.75
N ALA A 343 -1.32 -26.39 -2.52
CA ALA A 343 -0.30 -26.36 -3.58
C ALA A 343 -0.10 -27.75 -4.19
N GLY A 344 -0.04 -27.84 -5.52
CA GLY A 344 0.15 -29.10 -6.24
C GLY A 344 -1.09 -30.01 -6.36
N SER A 345 -2.27 -29.56 -5.95
CA SER A 345 -3.53 -30.32 -6.10
C SER A 345 -4.07 -30.34 -7.54
N GLY A 346 -3.40 -29.66 -8.49
CA GLY A 346 -3.78 -29.63 -9.89
C GLY A 346 -4.93 -28.69 -10.24
N LYS A 347 -5.14 -27.62 -9.45
CA LYS A 347 -6.12 -26.57 -9.76
C LYS A 347 -5.95 -26.00 -11.17
N THR A 348 -4.71 -25.63 -11.53
CA THR A 348 -4.40 -25.06 -12.83
C THR A 348 -4.65 -26.06 -13.98
N TYR A 349 -4.43 -27.36 -13.74
CA TYR A 349 -4.76 -28.39 -14.72
C TYR A 349 -6.27 -28.49 -14.96
N ALA A 350 -7.07 -28.42 -13.88
CA ALA A 350 -8.52 -28.38 -14.01
C ALA A 350 -9.00 -27.09 -14.74
N VAL A 351 -8.34 -25.94 -14.51
CA VAL A 351 -8.61 -24.69 -15.25
C VAL A 351 -8.29 -24.86 -16.74
N SER A 352 -7.13 -25.46 -17.09
CA SER A 352 -6.78 -25.75 -18.49
C SER A 352 -7.83 -26.63 -19.17
N THR A 353 -8.37 -27.63 -18.45
CA THR A 353 -9.45 -28.47 -18.99
C THR A 353 -10.75 -27.67 -19.19
N ILE A 354 -11.10 -26.75 -18.27
CA ILE A 354 -12.27 -25.86 -18.45
C ILE A 354 -12.11 -25.02 -19.71
N VAL A 355 -10.92 -24.44 -19.93
CA VAL A 355 -10.60 -23.64 -21.12
C VAL A 355 -10.68 -24.49 -22.39
N SER A 356 -10.07 -25.67 -22.40
CA SER A 356 -10.11 -26.60 -23.56
C SER A 356 -11.55 -26.96 -23.96
N ILE A 357 -12.39 -27.30 -22.97
CA ILE A 357 -13.81 -27.58 -23.23
C ILE A 357 -14.54 -26.35 -23.75
N ALA A 358 -14.28 -25.18 -23.16
CA ALA A 358 -14.90 -23.93 -23.57
C ALA A 358 -14.53 -23.54 -25.01
N ASP A 359 -13.24 -23.68 -25.39
CA ASP A 359 -12.75 -23.42 -26.75
C ASP A 359 -13.43 -24.35 -27.76
N ARG A 360 -13.59 -25.63 -27.42
CA ARG A 360 -14.31 -26.60 -28.26
C ARG A 360 -15.77 -26.25 -28.46
N LEU A 361 -16.36 -25.56 -27.47
CA LEU A 361 -17.73 -25.07 -27.51
C LEU A 361 -17.86 -23.64 -28.09
N GLU A 362 -16.75 -23.09 -28.60
CA GLU A 362 -16.66 -21.72 -29.13
C GLU A 362 -17.10 -20.64 -28.12
N ARG A 363 -16.77 -20.85 -26.83
CA ARG A 363 -17.11 -19.93 -25.74
C ARG A 363 -15.94 -19.03 -25.37
N LYS A 364 -16.26 -17.76 -25.15
CA LYS A 364 -15.28 -16.75 -24.73
C LYS A 364 -14.94 -16.94 -23.26
N VAL A 365 -13.68 -17.32 -22.99
CA VAL A 365 -13.11 -17.43 -21.65
C VAL A 365 -12.25 -16.22 -21.34
N LEU A 366 -12.39 -15.66 -20.15
CA LEU A 366 -11.45 -14.69 -19.60
C LEU A 366 -10.84 -15.26 -18.31
N LEU A 367 -9.52 -15.09 -18.20
CA LEU A 367 -8.75 -15.50 -17.04
C LEU A 367 -8.25 -14.26 -16.28
N ALA A 368 -8.42 -14.25 -14.96
CA ALA A 368 -7.88 -13.16 -14.16
C ALA A 368 -7.35 -13.64 -12.80
N ALA A 369 -6.44 -12.84 -12.21
CA ALA A 369 -5.89 -13.05 -10.88
C ALA A 369 -5.71 -11.71 -10.15
N PRO A 370 -5.59 -11.69 -8.80
CA PRO A 370 -5.40 -10.45 -8.04
C PRO A 370 -4.09 -9.72 -8.35
N THR A 371 -3.04 -10.44 -8.69
CA THR A 371 -1.70 -9.88 -8.95
C THR A 371 -1.22 -10.16 -10.37
N GLY A 372 -0.36 -9.28 -10.91
CA GLY A 372 0.20 -9.46 -12.25
C GLY A 372 1.01 -10.75 -12.40
N LYS A 373 1.76 -11.13 -11.35
CA LYS A 373 2.55 -12.36 -11.36
C LYS A 373 1.69 -13.63 -11.37
N ALA A 374 0.59 -13.63 -10.61
CA ALA A 374 -0.35 -14.76 -10.63
C ALA A 374 -1.05 -14.85 -11.99
N ALA A 375 -1.43 -13.70 -12.59
CA ALA A 375 -2.02 -13.67 -13.94
C ALA A 375 -1.03 -14.21 -14.99
N LYS A 376 0.23 -13.76 -14.97
CA LYS A 376 1.25 -14.22 -15.90
C LYS A 376 1.50 -15.74 -15.77
N ARG A 377 1.61 -16.23 -14.54
CA ARG A 377 1.75 -17.67 -14.29
C ARG A 377 0.55 -18.47 -14.81
N LEU A 378 -0.66 -17.96 -14.60
CA LEU A 378 -1.88 -18.59 -15.11
C LEU A 378 -1.85 -18.66 -16.63
N GLU A 379 -1.46 -17.57 -17.31
CA GLU A 379 -1.26 -17.48 -18.75
C GLU A 379 -0.23 -18.51 -19.26
N ASP A 380 0.96 -18.55 -18.63
CA ASP A 380 2.06 -19.44 -19.03
C ASP A 380 1.69 -20.93 -18.92
N VAL A 381 0.86 -21.30 -17.94
CA VAL A 381 0.46 -22.70 -17.70
C VAL A 381 -0.76 -23.11 -18.52
N VAL A 382 -1.75 -22.22 -18.66
CA VAL A 382 -3.00 -22.52 -19.37
C VAL A 382 -2.83 -22.29 -20.88
N GLY A 383 -1.91 -21.40 -21.29
CA GLY A 383 -1.72 -21.04 -22.70
C GLY A 383 -2.79 -20.07 -23.23
N HIS A 384 -3.51 -19.38 -22.34
CA HIS A 384 -4.58 -18.44 -22.68
C HIS A 384 -4.33 -17.12 -21.95
N GLU A 385 -4.59 -15.99 -22.63
CA GLU A 385 -4.32 -14.65 -22.07
C GLU A 385 -4.99 -14.47 -20.72
N ALA A 386 -4.22 -13.96 -19.74
CA ALA A 386 -4.71 -13.68 -18.41
C ALA A 386 -4.35 -12.25 -17.98
N SER A 387 -5.22 -11.63 -17.19
CA SER A 387 -5.02 -10.26 -16.72
C SER A 387 -5.17 -10.14 -15.21
N THR A 388 -4.81 -8.97 -14.66
CA THR A 388 -5.19 -8.70 -13.27
C THR A 388 -6.68 -8.33 -13.16
N ILE A 389 -7.32 -8.64 -12.03
CA ILE A 389 -8.71 -8.24 -11.78
C ILE A 389 -8.88 -6.72 -11.95
N HIS A 390 -7.92 -5.90 -11.50
CA HIS A 390 -7.95 -4.46 -11.67
C HIS A 390 -7.93 -4.04 -13.17
N ARG A 391 -7.09 -4.70 -13.98
CA ARG A 391 -7.05 -4.45 -15.43
C ARG A 391 -8.33 -4.89 -16.12
N LEU A 392 -8.86 -6.05 -15.75
CA LEU A 392 -10.13 -6.57 -16.24
C LEU A 392 -11.28 -5.59 -15.96
N LEU A 393 -11.28 -4.97 -14.79
CA LEU A 393 -12.25 -3.94 -14.38
C LEU A 393 -11.97 -2.55 -14.97
N GLY A 394 -10.88 -2.36 -15.72
CA GLY A 394 -10.50 -1.08 -16.29
C GLY A 394 -10.14 -0.02 -15.26
N PHE A 395 -9.44 -0.40 -14.19
CA PHE A 395 -9.00 0.53 -13.14
C PHE A 395 -7.89 1.46 -13.63
N ASN A 396 -8.10 2.76 -13.55
CA ASN A 396 -7.18 3.81 -14.00
C ASN A 396 -6.40 4.50 -12.86
N GLY A 397 -6.43 3.94 -11.65
CA GLY A 397 -5.83 4.54 -10.45
C GLY A 397 -6.84 5.24 -9.54
N HIS A 398 -8.02 5.61 -10.05
CA HIS A 398 -9.07 6.33 -9.31
C HIS A 398 -10.45 5.70 -9.46
N THR A 399 -10.82 5.29 -10.67
CA THR A 399 -12.15 4.77 -11.01
C THR A 399 -12.04 3.45 -11.77
N TYR A 400 -13.13 2.70 -11.77
CA TYR A 400 -13.32 1.47 -12.53
C TYR A 400 -14.21 1.76 -13.75
N ALA A 401 -13.82 1.24 -14.92
CA ALA A 401 -14.60 1.41 -16.15
C ALA A 401 -15.69 0.35 -16.34
N ARG A 402 -15.60 -0.78 -15.64
CA ARG A 402 -16.56 -1.88 -15.67
C ARG A 402 -17.42 -1.86 -14.42
N ASP A 403 -18.74 -1.97 -14.63
CA ASP A 403 -19.78 -2.03 -13.61
C ASP A 403 -21.07 -2.67 -14.18
N SER A 404 -22.19 -2.58 -13.49
CA SER A 404 -23.47 -3.14 -13.95
C SER A 404 -24.02 -2.51 -15.23
N MET A 405 -23.61 -1.29 -15.57
CA MET A 405 -24.00 -0.60 -16.83
C MET A 405 -23.05 -0.94 -17.98
N ASN A 406 -21.82 -1.34 -17.68
CA ASN A 406 -20.80 -1.73 -18.63
C ASN A 406 -20.11 -3.04 -18.18
N PRO A 407 -20.84 -4.19 -18.19
CA PRO A 407 -20.32 -5.43 -17.63
C PRO A 407 -19.17 -6.03 -18.44
N ILE A 408 -18.51 -6.99 -17.82
CA ILE A 408 -17.48 -7.82 -18.45
C ILE A 408 -18.16 -8.73 -19.48
N GLU A 409 -17.63 -8.75 -20.70
CA GLU A 409 -18.15 -9.57 -21.81
C GLU A 409 -17.38 -10.89 -21.90
N ALA A 410 -17.88 -11.94 -21.27
CA ALA A 410 -17.36 -13.30 -21.32
C ALA A 410 -18.48 -14.31 -21.13
N ASP A 411 -18.31 -15.53 -21.65
CA ASP A 411 -19.18 -16.66 -21.35
C ASP A 411 -18.75 -17.33 -20.05
N ILE A 412 -17.45 -17.44 -19.81
CA ILE A 412 -16.83 -17.99 -18.61
C ILE A 412 -15.75 -17.03 -18.10
N LEU A 413 -15.81 -16.69 -16.84
CA LEU A 413 -14.80 -15.89 -16.15
C LEU A 413 -14.14 -16.73 -15.04
N VAL A 414 -12.84 -17.00 -15.18
CA VAL A 414 -12.07 -17.72 -14.16
C VAL A 414 -11.25 -16.72 -13.37
N ILE A 415 -11.39 -16.76 -12.05
CA ILE A 415 -10.61 -15.94 -11.11
C ILE A 415 -9.73 -16.88 -10.29
N ASP A 416 -8.42 -16.83 -10.52
CA ASP A 416 -7.45 -17.61 -9.73
C ASP A 416 -6.92 -16.80 -8.55
N GLU A 417 -6.30 -17.47 -7.57
CA GLU A 417 -5.75 -16.92 -6.32
C GLU A 417 -6.79 -16.09 -5.52
N VAL A 418 -8.05 -16.55 -5.45
CA VAL A 418 -9.15 -15.87 -4.74
C VAL A 418 -8.87 -15.69 -3.25
N SER A 419 -7.92 -16.44 -2.66
CA SER A 419 -7.42 -16.22 -1.29
C SER A 419 -6.91 -14.79 -1.04
N MET A 420 -6.51 -14.07 -2.09
CA MET A 420 -6.01 -12.68 -2.02
C MET A 420 -7.08 -11.62 -2.32
N VAL A 421 -8.33 -12.02 -2.62
CA VAL A 421 -9.42 -11.12 -2.98
C VAL A 421 -10.17 -10.71 -1.71
N ASP A 422 -10.11 -9.42 -1.36
CA ASP A 422 -10.85 -8.83 -0.24
C ASP A 422 -12.32 -8.51 -0.62
N VAL A 423 -13.12 -8.12 0.37
CA VAL A 423 -14.54 -7.78 0.17
C VAL A 423 -14.75 -6.64 -0.84
N PRO A 424 -14.01 -5.51 -0.78
CA PRO A 424 -14.15 -4.44 -1.75
C PRO A 424 -13.87 -4.88 -3.19
N LEU A 425 -12.78 -5.63 -3.42
CA LEU A 425 -12.42 -6.10 -4.76
C LEU A 425 -13.41 -7.13 -5.28
N ALA A 426 -13.84 -8.07 -4.41
CA ALA A 426 -14.89 -9.03 -4.75
C ALA A 426 -16.20 -8.33 -5.14
N TRP A 427 -16.63 -7.35 -4.34
CA TRP A 427 -17.82 -6.58 -4.62
C TRP A 427 -17.74 -5.86 -5.98
N ARG A 428 -16.62 -5.17 -6.26
CA ARG A 428 -16.37 -4.52 -7.56
C ARG A 428 -16.42 -5.50 -8.72
N LEU A 429 -15.84 -6.68 -8.56
CA LEU A 429 -15.86 -7.73 -9.57
C LEU A 429 -17.29 -8.20 -9.87
N PHE A 430 -18.07 -8.54 -8.84
CA PHE A 430 -19.42 -9.05 -9.03
C PHE A 430 -20.42 -7.97 -9.48
N GLN A 431 -20.18 -6.69 -9.20
CA GLN A 431 -20.94 -5.58 -9.79
C GLN A 431 -20.70 -5.44 -11.32
N ALA A 432 -19.57 -5.91 -11.81
CA ALA A 432 -19.21 -5.85 -13.23
C ALA A 432 -19.55 -7.16 -14.00
N VAL A 433 -20.19 -8.14 -13.37
CA VAL A 433 -20.53 -9.43 -13.98
C VAL A 433 -22.05 -9.57 -14.11
N ASP A 434 -22.52 -9.80 -15.34
CA ASP A 434 -23.91 -10.19 -15.61
C ASP A 434 -24.02 -11.72 -15.54
N LEU A 435 -24.42 -12.26 -14.39
CA LEU A 435 -24.58 -13.70 -14.14
C LEU A 435 -25.63 -14.37 -15.03
N THR A 436 -26.43 -13.62 -15.78
CA THR A 436 -27.34 -14.16 -16.79
C THR A 436 -26.63 -14.50 -18.09
N LYS A 437 -25.39 -14.00 -18.27
CA LYS A 437 -24.57 -14.18 -19.49
C LYS A 437 -23.21 -14.80 -19.20
N THR A 438 -22.67 -14.63 -17.99
CA THR A 438 -21.31 -15.05 -17.64
C THR A 438 -21.35 -16.02 -16.46
N ALA A 439 -20.75 -17.19 -16.60
CA ALA A 439 -20.46 -18.10 -15.49
C ALA A 439 -19.12 -17.72 -14.83
N VAL A 440 -19.06 -17.74 -13.49
CA VAL A 440 -17.85 -17.39 -12.72
C VAL A 440 -17.28 -18.61 -12.02
N VAL A 441 -15.99 -18.86 -12.23
CA VAL A 441 -15.23 -19.94 -11.58
C VAL A 441 -14.21 -19.31 -10.65
N LEU A 442 -14.39 -19.50 -9.35
CA LEU A 442 -13.48 -19.06 -8.31
C LEU A 442 -12.48 -20.17 -8.00
N VAL A 443 -11.18 -19.84 -8.03
CA VAL A 443 -10.10 -20.80 -7.79
C VAL A 443 -9.15 -20.26 -6.72
N GLY A 444 -8.74 -21.09 -5.74
CA GLY A 444 -7.81 -20.63 -4.71
C GLY A 444 -7.38 -21.71 -3.73
N ASP A 445 -6.59 -21.31 -2.74
CA ASP A 445 -6.15 -22.16 -1.65
C ASP A 445 -6.57 -21.54 -0.31
N HIS A 446 -7.59 -22.10 0.33
CA HIS A 446 -8.15 -21.58 1.58
C HIS A 446 -7.22 -21.73 2.80
N ASN A 447 -6.09 -22.43 2.64
CA ASN A 447 -5.05 -22.55 3.66
C ASN A 447 -3.95 -21.51 3.53
N GLN A 448 -3.88 -20.77 2.42
CA GLN A 448 -2.95 -19.66 2.26
C GLN A 448 -3.34 -18.45 3.11
N LEU A 449 -2.50 -17.41 3.06
CA LEU A 449 -2.79 -16.13 3.73
C LEU A 449 -4.11 -15.54 3.21
N PRO A 450 -4.92 -14.97 4.09
CA PRO A 450 -6.08 -14.18 3.69
C PRO A 450 -5.67 -12.90 2.97
N PRO A 451 -6.60 -12.18 2.32
CA PRO A 451 -6.30 -10.90 1.69
C PRO A 451 -5.74 -9.89 2.70
N VAL A 452 -5.04 -8.87 2.22
CA VAL A 452 -4.56 -7.78 3.09
C VAL A 452 -5.74 -6.93 3.57
N GLY A 453 -6.69 -6.63 2.69
CA GLY A 453 -7.90 -5.88 3.03
C GLY A 453 -8.94 -6.67 3.82
N PRO A 454 -10.09 -6.04 4.12
CA PRO A 454 -11.12 -6.61 4.99
C PRO A 454 -11.83 -7.80 4.37
N GLY A 455 -12.17 -8.76 5.24
CA GLY A 455 -12.92 -9.97 4.88
C GLY A 455 -12.06 -11.20 4.60
N ASN A 456 -12.74 -12.31 4.35
CA ASN A 456 -12.11 -13.58 3.97
C ASN A 456 -13.05 -14.39 3.08
N LEU A 457 -13.31 -13.87 1.89
CA LEU A 457 -14.28 -14.39 0.92
C LEU A 457 -14.15 -15.90 0.72
N LEU A 458 -12.93 -16.35 0.41
CA LEU A 458 -12.71 -17.78 0.10
C LEU A 458 -13.06 -18.69 1.28
N ARG A 459 -12.65 -18.33 2.50
CA ARG A 459 -12.96 -19.09 3.71
C ARG A 459 -14.48 -19.14 3.96
N ASP A 460 -15.15 -17.99 3.84
CA ASP A 460 -16.58 -17.88 4.13
C ASP A 460 -17.41 -18.69 3.13
N LEU A 461 -17.02 -18.70 1.86
CA LEU A 461 -17.65 -19.54 0.83
C LEU A 461 -17.38 -21.04 1.07
N VAL A 462 -16.16 -21.42 1.43
CA VAL A 462 -15.81 -22.82 1.75
C VAL A 462 -16.59 -23.30 2.98
N LYS A 463 -16.72 -22.46 4.01
CA LYS A 463 -17.44 -22.80 5.27
C LYS A 463 -18.94 -22.93 5.03
N SER A 464 -19.54 -21.96 4.35
CA SER A 464 -21.00 -21.92 4.12
C SER A 464 -21.51 -22.97 3.12
N ARG A 465 -20.66 -23.35 2.15
CA ARG A 465 -21.02 -24.23 1.03
C ARG A 465 -22.26 -23.76 0.24
N VAL A 466 -22.54 -22.49 0.29
CA VAL A 466 -23.65 -21.88 -0.48
C VAL A 466 -23.35 -21.91 -1.98
N VAL A 467 -22.07 -21.74 -2.34
CA VAL A 467 -21.56 -21.89 -3.71
C VAL A 467 -21.18 -23.35 -3.93
N PRO A 468 -21.52 -23.97 -5.08
CA PRO A 468 -21.04 -25.30 -5.46
C PRO A 468 -19.52 -25.39 -5.34
N THR A 469 -19.04 -26.09 -4.32
CA THR A 469 -17.63 -26.07 -3.89
C THR A 469 -17.02 -27.46 -4.04
N THR A 470 -15.87 -27.52 -4.73
CA THR A 470 -15.03 -28.72 -4.80
C THR A 470 -13.70 -28.48 -4.09
N ILE A 471 -13.37 -29.35 -3.13
CA ILE A 471 -12.09 -29.31 -2.42
C ILE A 471 -11.20 -30.41 -2.99
N LEU A 472 -10.10 -30.00 -3.64
CA LEU A 472 -9.10 -30.93 -4.17
C LEU A 472 -8.16 -31.36 -3.05
N THR A 473 -8.30 -32.62 -2.61
CA THR A 473 -7.51 -33.23 -1.53
C THR A 473 -6.37 -34.06 -2.08
N ARG A 474 -6.57 -34.69 -3.23
CA ARG A 474 -5.54 -35.49 -3.91
C ARG A 474 -4.47 -34.59 -4.50
N ILE A 475 -3.23 -35.00 -4.40
CA ILE A 475 -2.08 -34.28 -4.90
C ILE A 475 -1.34 -35.10 -5.93
N ILE A 476 -1.13 -34.47 -7.11
CA ILE A 476 -0.66 -35.13 -8.32
C ILE A 476 0.84 -34.92 -8.51
N ARG A 477 1.46 -33.86 -7.97
CA ARG A 477 2.91 -33.60 -8.13
C ARG A 477 3.76 -34.48 -7.23
N GLN A 478 4.89 -34.96 -7.77
CA GLN A 478 5.88 -35.80 -7.12
C GLN A 478 6.67 -35.18 -5.94
N ALA A 479 6.24 -34.07 -5.40
CA ALA A 479 6.90 -33.38 -4.29
C ALA A 479 6.53 -33.98 -2.92
N GLY A 480 6.76 -35.27 -2.71
CA GLY A 480 6.32 -36.04 -1.53
C GLY A 480 6.59 -35.34 -0.19
N VAL A 481 7.86 -35.02 0.12
CA VAL A 481 8.27 -34.50 1.43
C VAL A 481 7.81 -33.06 1.69
N LEU A 482 7.95 -32.15 0.71
CA LEU A 482 7.53 -30.75 0.88
C LEU A 482 6.05 -30.64 1.18
N LYS A 483 5.27 -31.47 0.52
CA LYS A 483 3.83 -31.51 0.66
C LYS A 483 3.40 -32.11 1.99
N GLU A 484 3.95 -33.27 2.34
CA GLU A 484 3.65 -33.93 3.63
C GLU A 484 3.96 -32.96 4.78
N ASN A 485 5.06 -32.19 4.67
CA ASN A 485 5.45 -31.25 5.69
C ASN A 485 4.58 -29.98 5.67
N SER A 486 4.16 -29.50 4.51
CA SER A 486 3.19 -28.38 4.46
C SER A 486 1.82 -28.80 5.03
N THR A 487 1.39 -30.05 4.80
CA THR A 487 0.17 -30.59 5.41
C THR A 487 0.32 -30.77 6.92
N ALA A 488 1.49 -31.23 7.41
CA ALA A 488 1.78 -31.31 8.83
C ALA A 488 1.71 -29.92 9.51
N ILE A 489 2.20 -28.86 8.84
CA ILE A 489 2.05 -27.48 9.34
C ILE A 489 0.57 -27.13 9.51
N LEU A 490 -0.31 -27.52 8.57
CA LEU A 490 -1.76 -27.28 8.71
C LEU A 490 -2.36 -28.09 9.89
N ALA A 491 -1.76 -29.20 10.29
CA ALA A 491 -2.11 -29.93 11.51
C ALA A 491 -1.50 -29.30 12.78
N GLY A 492 -0.57 -28.36 12.65
CA GLY A 492 0.11 -27.70 13.76
C GLY A 492 1.45 -28.30 14.11
N GLU A 493 1.99 -29.13 13.25
CA GLU A 493 3.21 -29.91 13.47
C GLU A 493 4.31 -29.44 12.51
N VAL A 494 5.55 -29.42 13.00
CA VAL A 494 6.74 -29.19 12.18
C VAL A 494 7.58 -30.45 12.21
N ARG A 495 7.75 -31.06 11.04
CA ARG A 495 8.56 -32.25 10.91
C ARG A 495 10.05 -31.93 10.94
N PRO A 496 10.91 -32.83 11.45
CA PRO A 496 12.35 -32.62 11.46
C PRO A 496 12.94 -32.57 10.03
N THR A 497 14.23 -32.26 9.94
CA THR A 497 14.98 -32.30 8.67
C THR A 497 14.81 -33.70 8.02
N ALA A 498 14.46 -33.66 6.73
CA ALA A 498 14.23 -34.92 5.98
C ALA A 498 15.56 -35.66 5.73
N ASP A 499 15.55 -36.97 5.89
CA ASP A 499 16.65 -37.83 5.49
C ASP A 499 16.60 -38.13 4.00
N VAL A 500 17.76 -38.02 3.33
CA VAL A 500 17.93 -38.37 1.91
C VAL A 500 19.24 -39.10 1.68
N GLN A 501 19.38 -39.74 0.52
CA GLN A 501 20.61 -40.38 0.12
C GLN A 501 21.78 -39.40 0.09
N GLU A 502 22.97 -39.86 0.39
CA GLU A 502 24.17 -39.05 0.42
C GLU A 502 24.42 -38.36 -0.95
N GLY A 503 24.67 -37.04 -0.93
CA GLY A 503 24.88 -36.24 -2.14
C GLY A 503 23.60 -35.67 -2.78
N ALA A 504 22.40 -36.06 -2.36
CA ALA A 504 21.17 -35.46 -2.86
C ALA A 504 20.76 -34.21 -2.09
N ARG A 505 20.10 -33.25 -2.80
CA ARG A 505 19.49 -32.07 -2.16
C ARG A 505 18.35 -32.53 -1.28
N ARG A 506 18.35 -32.13 0.00
CA ARG A 506 17.23 -32.42 0.90
C ARG A 506 16.08 -31.45 0.60
N PRO A 507 14.86 -31.95 0.44
CA PRO A 507 13.71 -31.08 0.22
C PRO A 507 13.32 -30.28 1.46
N TRP A 508 13.76 -30.69 2.67
CA TRP A 508 13.34 -30.07 3.92
C TRP A 508 14.47 -30.03 4.95
N TYR A 509 14.80 -28.79 5.37
CA TYR A 509 15.78 -28.51 6.41
C TYR A 509 15.13 -27.74 7.54
N VAL A 510 15.45 -28.09 8.79
CA VAL A 510 15.07 -27.35 10.00
C VAL A 510 16.33 -26.99 10.77
N ILE A 511 16.58 -25.69 10.91
CA ILE A 511 17.71 -25.11 11.64
C ILE A 511 17.11 -24.26 12.75
N ASP A 512 16.84 -24.86 13.92
CA ASP A 512 16.01 -24.34 14.99
C ASP A 512 16.75 -24.00 16.30
N ARG A 513 18.08 -24.08 16.29
CA ARG A 513 18.94 -24.03 17.49
C ARG A 513 19.36 -22.64 17.94
N PHE A 514 18.97 -21.57 17.24
CA PHE A 514 19.45 -20.22 17.50
C PHE A 514 18.39 -19.39 18.22
N SER A 515 18.65 -19.04 19.49
CA SER A 515 17.74 -18.22 20.31
C SER A 515 17.97 -16.72 20.16
N ASP A 516 19.13 -16.32 19.66
CA ASP A 516 19.48 -14.92 19.39
C ASP A 516 19.29 -14.56 17.92
N ARG A 517 18.80 -13.34 17.66
CA ARG A 517 18.51 -12.84 16.32
C ARG A 517 19.76 -12.69 15.45
N GLU A 518 20.87 -12.27 16.06
CA GLU A 518 22.14 -12.08 15.34
C GLU A 518 22.74 -13.43 14.94
N ASP A 519 22.55 -14.49 15.74
CA ASP A 519 23.01 -15.82 15.39
C ASP A 519 22.20 -16.39 14.21
N VAL A 520 20.88 -16.16 14.19
CA VAL A 520 20.01 -16.51 13.04
C VAL A 520 20.49 -15.77 11.79
N ARG A 521 20.73 -14.46 11.89
CA ARG A 521 21.23 -13.65 10.78
C ARG A 521 22.61 -14.14 10.31
N ARG A 522 23.52 -14.42 11.22
CA ARG A 522 24.85 -14.95 10.89
C ARG A 522 24.76 -16.30 10.18
N MET A 523 23.88 -17.19 10.65
CA MET A 523 23.64 -18.45 9.98
C MET A 523 23.06 -18.29 8.58
N LEU A 524 22.12 -17.35 8.40
CA LEU A 524 21.59 -17.02 7.08
C LEU A 524 22.70 -16.58 6.11
N LEU A 525 23.58 -15.68 6.54
CA LEU A 525 24.70 -15.22 5.72
C LEU A 525 25.67 -16.36 5.40
N LEU A 526 25.98 -17.24 6.36
CA LEU A 526 26.81 -18.43 6.15
C LEU A 526 26.21 -19.39 5.12
N LEU A 527 24.88 -19.56 5.11
CA LEU A 527 24.21 -20.36 4.08
C LEU A 527 24.48 -19.81 2.67
N PHE A 528 24.41 -18.49 2.48
CA PHE A 528 24.70 -17.84 1.19
C PHE A 528 26.19 -17.87 0.85
N GLU A 529 27.06 -17.75 1.87
CA GLU A 529 28.50 -17.72 1.67
C GLU A 529 29.09 -19.06 1.28
N GLU A 530 28.68 -20.18 1.94
CA GLU A 530 29.37 -21.46 1.84
C GLU A 530 28.49 -22.65 1.37
N VAL A 531 27.15 -22.57 1.56
CA VAL A 531 26.34 -23.78 1.45
C VAL A 531 25.48 -23.82 0.19
N LEU A 532 24.70 -22.78 -0.05
CA LEU A 532 23.67 -22.81 -1.08
C LEU A 532 24.21 -23.01 -2.50
N GLN A 533 25.29 -22.33 -2.85
CA GLN A 533 25.91 -22.45 -4.16
C GLN A 533 26.88 -23.62 -4.21
N GLU A 534 27.83 -23.70 -3.27
CA GLU A 534 28.94 -24.64 -3.37
C GLU A 534 28.57 -26.07 -3.07
N ARG A 535 27.66 -26.29 -2.10
CA ARG A 535 27.25 -27.63 -1.70
C ARG A 535 25.90 -28.08 -2.30
N LEU A 536 24.97 -27.11 -2.49
CA LEU A 536 23.62 -27.42 -2.99
C LEU A 536 23.43 -27.03 -4.45
N GLY A 537 24.35 -26.26 -5.07
CA GLY A 537 24.34 -25.90 -6.49
C GLY A 537 23.19 -25.00 -6.90
N TYR A 538 22.67 -24.15 -6.00
CA TYR A 538 21.66 -23.15 -6.33
C TYR A 538 22.31 -21.89 -6.89
N ASP A 539 21.66 -21.25 -7.86
CA ASP A 539 21.92 -19.86 -8.21
C ASP A 539 21.39 -18.97 -7.07
N LEU A 540 22.30 -18.22 -6.42
CA LEU A 540 21.99 -17.41 -5.23
C LEU A 540 20.96 -16.29 -5.50
N LEU A 541 20.87 -15.83 -6.75
CA LEU A 541 19.97 -14.75 -7.15
C LEU A 541 18.65 -15.28 -7.70
N ARG A 542 18.71 -16.31 -8.58
CA ARG A 542 17.53 -16.80 -9.30
C ARG A 542 16.78 -17.88 -8.54
N ASP A 543 17.51 -18.80 -7.84
CA ASP A 543 16.88 -19.97 -7.24
C ASP A 543 16.49 -19.77 -5.79
N VAL A 544 17.12 -18.84 -5.07
CA VAL A 544 16.95 -18.68 -3.62
C VAL A 544 16.14 -17.45 -3.27
N GLN A 545 15.15 -17.62 -2.39
CA GLN A 545 14.39 -16.52 -1.82
C GLN A 545 14.30 -16.61 -0.30
N VAL A 546 14.73 -15.55 0.38
CA VAL A 546 14.54 -15.43 1.83
C VAL A 546 13.16 -14.83 2.12
N LEU A 547 12.42 -15.47 3.00
CA LEU A 547 11.09 -15.08 3.43
C LEU A 547 11.08 -14.78 4.93
N THR A 548 10.65 -13.58 5.31
CA THR A 548 10.58 -13.17 6.72
C THR A 548 9.26 -12.45 7.00
N PRO A 549 8.70 -12.55 8.22
CA PRO A 549 7.39 -11.94 8.53
C PRO A 549 7.42 -10.42 8.62
N THR A 550 8.58 -9.81 8.93
CA THR A 550 8.65 -8.40 9.32
C THR A 550 9.53 -7.57 8.38
N HIS A 551 9.30 -6.24 8.39
CA HIS A 551 10.12 -5.31 7.62
C HIS A 551 11.30 -4.75 8.45
N LYS A 552 11.09 -4.50 9.75
CA LYS A 552 12.07 -3.87 10.65
C LYS A 552 12.78 -4.89 11.53
N GLY A 553 13.98 -4.53 11.99
CA GLY A 553 14.81 -5.30 12.91
C GLY A 553 15.79 -6.23 12.22
N PRO A 554 16.72 -6.87 12.97
CA PRO A 554 17.84 -7.65 12.44
C PRO A 554 17.45 -8.80 11.50
N LEU A 555 16.25 -9.34 11.68
CA LEU A 555 15.68 -10.39 10.83
C LEU A 555 14.56 -9.85 9.91
N GLY A 556 14.38 -8.53 9.82
CA GLY A 556 13.43 -7.88 8.93
C GLY A 556 13.99 -7.71 7.51
N THR A 557 13.10 -7.56 6.53
CA THR A 557 13.49 -7.43 5.11
C THR A 557 14.46 -6.28 4.87
N ALA A 558 14.35 -5.16 5.59
CA ALA A 558 15.22 -4.00 5.39
C ALA A 558 16.69 -4.33 5.69
N GLU A 559 16.97 -4.87 6.88
CA GLU A 559 18.33 -5.17 7.31
C GLU A 559 18.91 -6.41 6.61
N LEU A 560 18.08 -7.44 6.38
CA LEU A 560 18.51 -8.62 5.64
C LEU A 560 18.89 -8.30 4.19
N ASN A 561 18.14 -7.43 3.51
CA ASN A 561 18.45 -7.02 2.15
C ASN A 561 19.79 -6.29 2.05
N ILE A 562 20.09 -5.38 2.99
CA ILE A 562 21.39 -4.69 3.03
C ILE A 562 22.54 -5.68 3.28
N ALA A 563 22.35 -6.61 4.22
CA ALA A 563 23.37 -7.60 4.56
C ALA A 563 23.65 -8.56 3.39
N LEU A 564 22.58 -9.05 2.73
CA LEU A 564 22.68 -9.94 1.58
C LEU A 564 23.24 -9.22 0.35
N GLN A 565 22.87 -7.97 0.09
CA GLN A 565 23.44 -7.16 -0.98
C GLN A 565 24.95 -7.07 -0.82
N ARG A 566 25.44 -6.70 0.36
CA ARG A 566 26.89 -6.59 0.64
C ARG A 566 27.62 -7.91 0.41
N LEU A 567 27.08 -8.99 0.95
CA LEU A 567 27.66 -10.31 0.82
C LEU A 567 27.73 -10.76 -0.63
N LEU A 568 26.61 -10.64 -1.35
CA LEU A 568 26.48 -11.14 -2.72
C LEU A 568 27.23 -10.27 -3.74
N GLN A 569 27.23 -8.95 -3.59
CA GLN A 569 28.04 -8.06 -4.43
C GLN A 569 29.54 -8.37 -4.25
N LYS A 570 29.98 -8.62 -3.01
CA LYS A 570 31.36 -9.02 -2.74
C LYS A 570 31.68 -10.40 -3.30
N LYS A 571 30.82 -11.41 -3.03
CA LYS A 571 31.04 -12.81 -3.45
C LYS A 571 31.00 -12.97 -4.98
N LEU A 572 30.00 -12.39 -5.63
CA LEU A 572 29.76 -12.62 -7.06
C LEU A 572 30.49 -11.63 -7.99
N ARG A 573 30.82 -10.44 -7.49
CA ARG A 573 31.38 -9.36 -8.32
C ARG A 573 32.67 -8.74 -7.77
N GLY A 574 33.09 -9.10 -6.56
CA GLY A 574 34.27 -8.50 -5.90
C GLY A 574 34.07 -7.04 -5.50
N PHE A 575 32.82 -6.57 -5.43
CA PHE A 575 32.48 -5.17 -5.14
C PHE A 575 32.08 -4.99 -3.68
N ASP A 576 32.81 -4.12 -2.97
CA ASP A 576 32.50 -3.76 -1.59
C ASP A 576 31.44 -2.62 -1.57
N VAL A 577 30.22 -2.95 -1.17
CA VAL A 577 29.11 -1.99 -1.09
C VAL A 577 29.35 -1.01 0.06
N PRO A 578 29.29 0.32 -0.19
CA PRO A 578 29.46 1.34 0.84
C PRO A 578 28.41 1.25 1.95
N ASP A 579 28.75 1.80 3.12
CA ASP A 579 27.80 1.91 4.23
C ASP A 579 26.62 2.82 3.87
N VAL A 580 25.42 2.36 4.18
CA VAL A 580 24.20 3.15 4.01
C VAL A 580 24.05 4.06 5.23
N PRO A 581 24.06 5.40 5.05
CA PRO A 581 23.85 6.32 6.15
C PRO A 581 22.47 6.11 6.79
N SER A 582 22.36 6.32 8.11
CA SER A 582 21.10 6.17 8.83
C SER A 582 19.98 7.03 8.20
N GLY A 583 18.85 6.42 7.93
CA GLY A 583 17.68 7.10 7.32
C GLY A 583 17.73 7.22 5.80
N HIS A 584 18.75 6.73 5.12
CA HIS A 584 18.83 6.70 3.65
C HIS A 584 18.42 5.33 3.11
N ARG A 585 17.94 5.31 1.86
CA ARG A 585 17.69 4.06 1.13
C ARG A 585 19.03 3.50 0.62
N PRO A 586 19.19 2.16 0.55
CA PRO A 586 20.34 1.56 -0.10
C PRO A 586 20.35 1.91 -1.59
N ALA A 587 21.54 2.16 -2.13
CA ALA A 587 21.70 2.30 -3.57
C ALA A 587 21.59 0.93 -4.26
N PHE A 588 21.21 0.94 -5.55
CA PHE A 588 21.18 -0.25 -6.38
C PHE A 588 22.46 -0.35 -7.20
N TYR A 589 22.94 -1.58 -7.36
CA TYR A 589 24.13 -1.91 -8.13
C TYR A 589 23.80 -2.96 -9.18
N ALA A 590 24.57 -3.01 -10.26
CA ALA A 590 24.44 -4.07 -11.26
C ALA A 590 24.52 -5.45 -10.58
N GLY A 591 23.60 -6.35 -10.91
CA GLY A 591 23.45 -7.67 -10.29
C GLY A 591 22.57 -7.71 -9.05
N ASP A 592 22.03 -6.58 -8.60
CA ASP A 592 21.08 -6.61 -7.49
C ASP A 592 19.76 -7.25 -7.91
N LYS A 593 19.20 -8.02 -6.98
CA LYS A 593 17.83 -8.54 -7.07
C LYS A 593 16.86 -7.52 -6.51
N VAL A 594 15.87 -7.11 -7.30
CA VAL A 594 14.92 -6.06 -6.95
C VAL A 594 13.47 -6.54 -7.11
N ILE A 595 12.54 -5.84 -6.48
CA ILE A 595 11.10 -6.08 -6.61
C ILE A 595 10.37 -4.75 -6.83
N GLN A 596 9.42 -4.76 -7.75
CA GLN A 596 8.49 -3.66 -7.96
C GLN A 596 7.40 -3.70 -6.89
N THR A 597 7.12 -2.55 -6.27
CA THR A 597 6.17 -2.50 -5.13
C THR A 597 4.80 -1.93 -5.48
N ARG A 598 4.60 -1.46 -6.70
CA ARG A 598 3.31 -1.01 -7.26
C ARG A 598 3.28 -1.31 -8.75
N ASN A 599 2.08 -1.42 -9.30
CA ASN A 599 1.93 -1.55 -10.75
C ASN A 599 2.48 -0.30 -11.46
N ASP A 600 3.21 -0.52 -12.53
CA ASP A 600 3.65 0.49 -13.46
C ASP A 600 3.22 0.05 -14.86
N TYR A 601 2.11 0.62 -15.31
CA TYR A 601 1.50 0.23 -16.59
C TYR A 601 2.24 0.82 -17.79
N GLU A 602 2.99 1.89 -17.62
CA GLU A 602 3.79 2.50 -18.68
C GLU A 602 5.02 1.64 -18.99
N LEU A 603 5.68 1.13 -17.95
CA LEU A 603 6.81 0.22 -18.07
C LEU A 603 6.38 -1.25 -18.27
N GLY A 604 5.09 -1.56 -18.11
CA GLY A 604 4.57 -2.93 -18.16
C GLY A 604 4.99 -3.80 -16.96
N VAL A 605 5.49 -3.20 -15.87
CA VAL A 605 5.99 -3.92 -14.69
C VAL A 605 4.95 -3.93 -13.58
N MET A 606 4.56 -5.11 -13.14
CA MET A 606 3.51 -5.29 -12.15
C MET A 606 4.06 -5.33 -10.73
N ASN A 607 3.18 -5.01 -9.76
CA ASN A 607 3.47 -5.18 -8.34
C ASN A 607 3.85 -6.63 -8.03
N GLY A 608 4.95 -6.83 -7.30
CA GLY A 608 5.49 -8.14 -6.96
C GLY A 608 6.43 -8.74 -8.04
N ALA A 609 6.59 -8.09 -9.19
CA ALA A 609 7.56 -8.53 -10.19
C ALA A 609 8.99 -8.43 -9.63
N VAL A 610 9.71 -9.54 -9.69
CA VAL A 610 11.12 -9.62 -9.30
C VAL A 610 11.98 -9.39 -10.54
N GLY A 611 12.95 -8.51 -10.43
CA GLY A 611 13.87 -8.17 -11.50
C GLY A 611 15.32 -8.19 -11.06
N TYR A 612 16.20 -8.05 -12.01
CA TYR A 612 17.65 -8.02 -11.80
C TYR A 612 18.23 -6.76 -12.44
N VAL A 613 18.99 -6.01 -11.68
CA VAL A 613 19.66 -4.81 -12.20
C VAL A 613 20.79 -5.25 -13.13
N VAL A 614 20.61 -4.99 -14.42
CA VAL A 614 21.61 -5.29 -15.45
C VAL A 614 22.72 -4.26 -15.40
N GLU A 615 22.35 -2.98 -15.32
CA GLU A 615 23.28 -1.85 -15.30
C GLU A 615 22.80 -0.79 -14.30
N ALA A 616 23.74 -0.17 -13.59
CA ALA A 616 23.51 0.99 -12.73
C ALA A 616 24.52 2.07 -13.07
N THR A 617 24.08 3.24 -13.49
CA THR A 617 24.95 4.36 -13.85
C THR A 617 25.35 5.17 -12.61
N ALA A 618 26.46 5.89 -12.71
CA ALA A 618 26.92 6.79 -11.63
C ALA A 618 25.92 7.92 -11.31
N LYS A 619 25.00 8.23 -12.23
CA LYS A 619 23.92 9.22 -12.02
C LYS A 619 22.66 8.62 -11.41
N GLY A 620 22.64 7.30 -11.16
CA GLY A 620 21.51 6.59 -10.54
C GLY A 620 20.43 6.09 -11.51
N ALA A 621 20.62 6.17 -12.82
CA ALA A 621 19.76 5.49 -13.77
C ALA A 621 20.03 3.99 -13.74
N LEU A 622 18.99 3.17 -13.85
CA LEU A 622 19.06 1.71 -13.76
C LEU A 622 18.47 1.08 -15.02
N THR A 623 19.12 0.04 -15.50
CA THR A 623 18.54 -0.91 -16.46
C THR A 623 18.17 -2.17 -15.69
N VAL A 624 16.90 -2.55 -15.68
CA VAL A 624 16.39 -3.69 -14.91
C VAL A 624 15.71 -4.69 -15.84
N GLU A 625 16.07 -5.96 -15.72
CA GLU A 625 15.41 -7.08 -16.39
C GLU A 625 14.30 -7.64 -15.49
N PHE A 626 13.07 -7.61 -15.97
CA PHE A 626 11.89 -8.22 -15.34
C PHE A 626 11.30 -9.27 -16.29
N ASP A 627 11.26 -10.53 -15.89
CA ASP A 627 10.63 -11.63 -16.64
C ASP A 627 10.97 -11.62 -18.17
N GLY A 628 12.24 -11.29 -18.50
CA GLY A 628 12.74 -11.20 -19.88
C GLY A 628 12.52 -9.86 -20.58
N ALA A 629 11.79 -8.92 -19.98
CA ALA A 629 11.68 -7.54 -20.46
C ALA A 629 12.73 -6.66 -19.78
N VAL A 630 13.44 -5.87 -20.56
CA VAL A 630 14.43 -4.91 -20.06
C VAL A 630 13.81 -3.52 -20.03
N VAL A 631 13.79 -2.87 -18.87
CA VAL A 631 13.24 -1.53 -18.68
C VAL A 631 14.30 -0.58 -18.14
N GLU A 632 14.24 0.67 -18.59
CA GLU A 632 15.07 1.76 -18.07
C GLU A 632 14.31 2.51 -16.98
N VAL A 633 14.97 2.76 -15.86
CA VAL A 633 14.41 3.44 -14.69
C VAL A 633 15.25 4.68 -14.39
N GLU A 634 14.70 5.84 -14.66
CA GLU A 634 15.35 7.13 -14.43
C GLU A 634 15.45 7.47 -12.94
N PRO A 635 16.55 8.10 -12.49
CA PRO A 635 16.72 8.51 -11.11
C PRO A 635 15.67 9.56 -10.70
N GLY A 636 15.07 9.38 -9.53
CA GLY A 636 14.03 10.28 -9.02
C GLY A 636 12.65 10.10 -9.68
N SER A 637 12.51 9.20 -10.65
CA SER A 637 11.22 8.84 -11.22
C SER A 637 10.33 8.12 -10.21
N ASP A 638 9.05 8.10 -10.50
CA ASP A 638 8.06 7.35 -9.72
C ASP A 638 8.39 5.85 -9.73
N ALA A 639 8.83 5.32 -10.87
CA ALA A 639 9.32 3.96 -11.03
C ALA A 639 10.50 3.65 -10.09
N ALA A 640 11.52 4.52 -10.02
CA ALA A 640 12.66 4.35 -9.11
C ALA A 640 12.23 4.35 -7.64
N SER A 641 11.22 5.16 -7.28
CA SER A 641 10.69 5.22 -5.91
C SER A 641 10.00 3.93 -5.48
N ARG A 642 9.51 3.13 -6.43
CA ARG A 642 8.77 1.88 -6.25
C ARG A 642 9.65 0.64 -6.24
N LEU A 643 10.93 0.74 -6.59
CA LEU A 643 11.88 -0.36 -6.52
C LEU A 643 12.39 -0.58 -5.09
N GLN A 644 12.58 -1.84 -4.72
CA GLN A 644 13.22 -2.25 -3.47
C GLN A 644 14.13 -3.46 -3.71
N LEU A 645 15.17 -3.62 -2.88
CA LEU A 645 15.97 -4.84 -2.85
C LEU A 645 15.08 -6.05 -2.49
N ALA A 646 15.32 -7.19 -3.10
CA ALA A 646 14.47 -8.37 -3.03
C ALA A 646 15.18 -9.68 -2.68
N TYR A 647 16.36 -9.64 -2.11
CA TYR A 647 17.01 -10.85 -1.58
C TYR A 647 16.20 -11.48 -0.45
N ALA A 648 15.61 -10.62 0.40
CA ALA A 648 14.64 -10.98 1.42
C ALA A 648 13.32 -10.23 1.20
N CYS A 649 12.20 -10.97 1.17
CA CYS A 649 10.86 -10.44 1.00
C CYS A 649 9.94 -10.84 2.15
N SER A 650 8.84 -10.11 2.34
CA SER A 650 7.76 -10.60 3.19
C SER A 650 6.95 -11.68 2.46
N VAL A 651 6.39 -12.61 3.23
CA VAL A 651 5.57 -13.70 2.66
C VAL A 651 4.41 -13.16 1.81
N HIS A 652 3.79 -12.06 2.25
CA HIS A 652 2.70 -11.40 1.51
C HIS A 652 3.13 -10.89 0.12
N LYS A 653 4.34 -10.31 0.00
CA LYS A 653 4.84 -9.76 -1.26
C LYS A 653 5.15 -10.81 -2.33
N VAL A 654 5.37 -12.05 -1.92
CA VAL A 654 5.71 -13.15 -2.83
C VAL A 654 4.56 -14.14 -3.03
N GLN A 655 3.34 -13.79 -2.59
CA GLN A 655 2.15 -14.56 -2.95
C GLN A 655 2.01 -14.63 -4.48
N GLY A 656 1.63 -15.80 -5.01
CA GLY A 656 1.62 -16.08 -6.45
C GLY A 656 3.01 -16.39 -7.06
N SER A 657 4.11 -16.28 -6.28
CA SER A 657 5.47 -16.60 -6.74
C SER A 657 5.89 -18.00 -6.26
N GLU A 658 6.79 -18.65 -7.00
CA GLU A 658 7.46 -19.89 -6.60
C GLU A 658 8.96 -19.77 -6.84
N PHE A 659 9.76 -20.49 -6.05
CA PHE A 659 11.22 -20.48 -6.09
C PHE A 659 11.74 -21.91 -5.91
N PRO A 660 12.84 -22.31 -6.57
CA PRO A 660 13.47 -23.59 -6.31
C PRO A 660 13.78 -23.81 -4.81
N CYS A 661 14.33 -22.82 -4.13
CA CYS A 661 14.66 -22.86 -2.72
C CYS A 661 14.08 -21.68 -1.94
N ALA A 662 13.28 -21.94 -0.91
CA ALA A 662 12.78 -20.92 0.02
C ALA A 662 13.43 -21.07 1.41
N ILE A 663 14.04 -19.98 1.89
CA ILE A 663 14.54 -19.90 3.27
C ILE A 663 13.53 -19.12 4.10
N VAL A 664 12.87 -19.77 5.03
CA VAL A 664 11.79 -19.18 5.83
C VAL A 664 12.32 -18.88 7.24
N VAL A 665 12.35 -17.57 7.57
CA VAL A 665 12.81 -17.12 8.90
C VAL A 665 11.62 -17.11 9.86
N ALA A 666 11.67 -17.93 10.90
CA ALA A 666 10.66 -18.01 11.95
C ALA A 666 11.33 -17.96 13.34
N HIS A 667 11.22 -16.82 14.03
CA HIS A 667 11.90 -16.56 15.30
C HIS A 667 10.94 -15.93 16.32
N LYS A 668 11.11 -16.22 17.61
CA LYS A 668 10.26 -15.71 18.70
C LYS A 668 10.08 -14.18 18.70
N SER A 669 11.04 -13.42 18.20
CA SER A 669 10.90 -11.96 18.05
C SER A 669 9.78 -11.53 17.10
N HIS A 670 9.30 -12.44 16.27
CA HIS A 670 8.21 -12.23 15.32
C HIS A 670 6.89 -12.85 15.82
N SER A 671 6.77 -13.22 17.09
CA SER A 671 5.63 -13.95 17.65
C SER A 671 4.27 -13.29 17.43
N PHE A 672 4.24 -11.95 17.28
CA PHE A 672 3.03 -11.20 16.97
C PHE A 672 2.53 -11.43 15.52
N MET A 673 3.42 -11.82 14.60
CA MET A 673 3.08 -12.18 13.22
C MET A 673 2.91 -13.70 13.02
N HIS A 674 3.19 -14.50 14.05
CA HIS A 674 3.14 -15.95 13.90
C HIS A 674 1.70 -16.43 13.74
N HIS A 675 1.45 -17.17 12.69
CA HIS A 675 0.26 -17.98 12.49
C HIS A 675 0.49 -19.03 11.40
N ARG A 676 -0.26 -20.11 11.49
CA ARG A 676 -0.13 -21.30 10.66
C ARG A 676 -0.15 -21.02 9.15
N ASN A 677 -1.09 -20.19 8.70
CA ASN A 677 -1.23 -19.85 7.29
C ASN A 677 -0.03 -19.07 6.74
N LEU A 678 0.64 -18.24 7.59
CA LEU A 678 1.87 -17.56 7.21
C LEU A 678 2.97 -18.58 6.90
N LEU A 679 3.19 -19.53 7.82
CA LEU A 679 4.21 -20.57 7.64
C LEU A 679 3.87 -21.46 6.44
N TYR A 680 2.60 -21.90 6.34
CA TYR A 680 2.12 -22.68 5.21
C TYR A 680 2.33 -21.96 3.87
N THR A 681 1.92 -20.69 3.77
CA THR A 681 2.11 -19.90 2.55
C THR A 681 3.59 -19.76 2.20
N ALA A 682 4.46 -19.56 3.21
CA ALA A 682 5.89 -19.41 3.00
C ALA A 682 6.53 -20.71 2.46
N VAL A 683 6.23 -21.86 3.08
CA VAL A 683 6.82 -23.14 2.66
C VAL A 683 6.29 -23.61 1.31
N THR A 684 5.04 -23.28 0.97
CA THR A 684 4.45 -23.60 -0.35
C THR A 684 4.98 -22.74 -1.48
N ARG A 685 5.85 -21.77 -1.20
CA ARG A 685 6.59 -21.03 -2.26
C ARG A 685 7.78 -21.82 -2.81
N ALA A 686 8.21 -22.89 -2.12
CA ALA A 686 9.33 -23.72 -2.57
C ALA A 686 8.89 -24.79 -3.55
N GLN A 687 9.68 -24.98 -4.62
CA GLN A 687 9.49 -26.05 -5.60
C GLN A 687 10.34 -27.29 -5.28
N GLU A 688 11.58 -27.10 -4.78
CA GLU A 688 12.55 -28.16 -4.53
C GLU A 688 12.93 -28.29 -3.05
N SER A 689 13.25 -27.17 -2.38
CA SER A 689 13.75 -27.18 -1.02
C SER A 689 13.21 -26.06 -0.15
N VAL A 690 12.92 -26.39 1.09
CA VAL A 690 12.61 -25.45 2.18
C VAL A 690 13.70 -25.51 3.24
N ILE A 691 14.18 -24.35 3.70
CA ILE A 691 15.04 -24.22 4.87
C ILE A 691 14.29 -23.38 5.91
N LEU A 692 13.77 -24.02 6.96
CA LEU A 692 13.23 -23.32 8.12
C LEU A 692 14.39 -22.90 9.00
N LEU A 693 14.54 -21.58 9.23
CA LEU A 693 15.65 -21.00 10.00
C LEU A 693 15.13 -20.15 11.15
N GLY A 694 15.53 -20.46 12.38
CA GLY A 694 15.11 -19.67 13.53
C GLY A 694 15.41 -20.31 14.88
N ASP A 695 14.51 -20.09 15.84
CA ASP A 695 14.50 -20.79 17.11
C ASP A 695 13.33 -21.79 17.15
N ARG A 696 13.52 -22.87 17.91
CA ARG A 696 12.56 -23.98 17.98
C ARG A 696 11.17 -23.51 18.36
N TRP A 697 11.07 -22.69 19.42
CA TRP A 697 9.79 -22.14 19.87
C TRP A 697 9.11 -21.29 18.78
N GLY A 698 9.87 -20.43 18.09
CA GLY A 698 9.34 -19.58 17.03
C GLY A 698 8.76 -20.37 15.88
N ILE A 699 9.44 -21.41 15.43
CA ILE A 699 9.00 -22.29 14.34
C ILE A 699 7.74 -23.07 14.77
N GLU A 700 7.78 -23.72 15.94
CA GLU A 700 6.65 -24.50 16.48
C GLU A 700 5.42 -23.62 16.77
N ASN A 701 5.62 -22.43 17.38
CA ASN A 701 4.54 -21.49 17.66
C ASN A 701 3.88 -20.97 16.38
N CYS A 702 4.67 -20.76 15.31
CA CYS A 702 4.12 -20.33 14.03
C CYS A 702 3.18 -21.39 13.44
N ALA A 703 3.53 -22.67 13.53
CA ALA A 703 2.69 -23.79 13.09
C ALA A 703 1.46 -23.99 13.98
N ALA A 704 1.60 -23.83 15.30
CA ALA A 704 0.54 -24.07 16.27
C ALA A 704 -0.56 -23.02 16.27
N LYS A 705 -0.22 -21.74 16.03
CA LYS A 705 -1.13 -20.60 16.20
C LYS A 705 -2.13 -20.48 15.05
N ARG A 706 -3.43 -20.55 15.38
CA ARG A 706 -4.56 -20.37 14.47
C ARG A 706 -5.10 -18.93 14.58
N GLN A 707 -4.67 -18.03 13.72
CA GLN A 707 -5.11 -16.62 13.77
C GLN A 707 -6.09 -16.26 12.66
N VAL A 708 -6.01 -16.89 11.50
CA VAL A 708 -6.81 -16.57 10.31
C VAL A 708 -8.29 -16.95 10.48
N ASP A 709 -8.60 -17.91 11.35
CA ASP A 709 -9.97 -18.31 11.68
C ASP A 709 -10.73 -17.26 12.52
N ARG A 710 -10.09 -16.15 12.88
CA ARG A 710 -10.63 -15.14 13.80
C ARG A 710 -11.07 -13.84 13.12
N ARG A 711 -10.95 -13.72 11.77
CA ARG A 711 -11.46 -12.52 11.10
C ARG A 711 -12.97 -12.43 11.23
N ASN A 712 -13.42 -11.28 11.66
CA ASN A 712 -14.81 -10.94 11.80
C ASN A 712 -15.39 -10.57 10.45
N THR A 713 -16.21 -11.45 9.87
CA THR A 713 -16.88 -11.21 8.58
C THR A 713 -18.39 -11.30 8.76
N PHE A 714 -19.12 -10.35 8.21
CA PHE A 714 -20.57 -10.38 8.20
C PHE A 714 -21.08 -11.36 7.16
N LEU A 715 -20.34 -11.53 6.06
CA LEU A 715 -20.62 -12.46 4.99
C LEU A 715 -20.77 -13.90 5.51
N SER A 716 -19.90 -14.35 6.44
CA SER A 716 -19.99 -15.70 7.00
C SER A 716 -21.31 -15.94 7.73
N PHE A 717 -21.79 -14.92 8.45
CA PHE A 717 -23.08 -14.98 9.14
C PHE A 717 -24.26 -14.96 8.14
N LEU A 718 -24.23 -14.07 7.17
CA LEU A 718 -25.29 -13.97 6.15
C LEU A 718 -25.44 -15.25 5.32
N LEU A 719 -24.35 -16.01 5.10
CA LEU A 719 -24.37 -17.23 4.31
C LEU A 719 -24.75 -18.47 5.11
N GLU A 720 -24.88 -18.40 6.43
CA GLU A 720 -25.33 -19.54 7.24
C GLU A 720 -26.81 -19.89 6.99
N PRO A 721 -27.18 -21.20 6.92
CA PRO A 721 -28.55 -21.62 6.59
C PRO A 721 -29.61 -21.16 7.60
N GLU A 722 -29.22 -20.97 8.86
CA GLU A 722 -30.13 -20.61 9.97
C GLU A 722 -30.48 -19.12 10.01
N ALA A 723 -29.79 -18.25 9.30
CA ALA A 723 -30.12 -16.83 9.16
C ALA A 723 -31.39 -16.58 8.31
N ARG A 724 -32.19 -17.62 8.04
CA ARG A 724 -33.42 -17.60 7.18
C ARG A 724 -34.72 -17.44 7.97
N ALA A 725 -34.68 -17.19 9.27
CA ALA A 725 -35.87 -17.03 10.09
C ALA A 725 -36.16 -15.55 10.43
#